data_0fa67839312f43f4c66a9ed40e7ea8ed
#
_entry.id   0fa67839312f43f4c66a9ed40e7ea8ed
#
_cell.length_a   1.000
_cell.length_b   1.000
_cell.length_c   1.000
_cell.angle_alpha   90.00
_cell.angle_beta   90.00
_cell.angle_gamma   90.00
#
_symmetry.space_group_name_H-M   'P 1'
#
loop_
_entity.id
_entity.type
_entity.pdbx_description
1 polymer ?
#
loop_
_entity_poly.entity_id
_entity_poly.type
_entity_poly.pdbx_seq_one_letter_code
_entity_poly.pdbx_strand_id
1 'polypeptide(L)'
;MATENTPVRIGVLTSGGDAQGMNAAVRAVVRTALRLGAQPYAVMEGWAGAVAGGEGIRPLNWDSVGSILHRGGTIIGTARSKEFRTREGMLSAAANLLEHGIDRLVVIGGDGSLTGTNEFRKAWPSLLAELVETGRITPEVAAAHAQLMIAGLVGSIDNDLVGTDMTIGADSALHRIMEAIDSLSSTAASHQRTFVIEVMGRHCGYLALMSAVAGGCDYVFVPELPPADGWEEDMCNKLQAGRAAGRRDSLVIVAEGAQDREGNRITASDVCDVLEERLGEDARVTILGHVQRGGRPSAYDRWMSTLLGYAAAQEVLRATPESEPHIIGVRHNRIAHLPLMESVENTRAVASYVKAGDYEAAVEARGASFAQMLQIFENMSTPPVQGSHNEASPVKNKRVAILHAGGLAPGMNTAARAAVRLGIDHGLTMLGIEGGFPGLLDGAVKELSWADVEGWVGEGGAALGTHRDYPTIEQLYSIGRALESNHIDGLIVIGGFNAYLGAHTLIKERDRYPAFNIPIVCVPASIDNNLPGSELSIGADTAVNSTVSTLDAIKLSASASKRCFVAEVMGRRCGYLTLMSGLAAGAEKVYLPEHDANLNEIASATSDMVNSFRDGRRLYLVLRNEAACGLYSTKLLADIFAQESNGLYDVRESVIGHVQQGGNPTAFDRLMATRLVTNAMQVLVDELVAGTARGHYVGLVNGEFRDSPLAHMNDELDLVNRRPRDQWWLRLEHVIPVVSQDEVAIDKSKLPPL
;
A
#
# COMPACT_ATOMS: atom_id res chain seq x y z
N MET A 1 3.77 -49.15 19.71
CA MET A 1 3.34 -47.89 20.33
C MET A 1 3.78 -46.80 19.37
N ALA A 2 2.84 -46.17 18.68
CA ALA A 2 3.16 -45.03 17.85
C ALA A 2 3.64 -43.91 18.79
N THR A 3 4.84 -43.41 18.59
CA THR A 3 5.33 -42.20 19.25
C THR A 3 4.38 -41.06 18.88
N GLU A 4 3.62 -40.55 19.85
CA GLU A 4 2.87 -39.31 19.69
C GLU A 4 3.86 -38.25 19.18
N ASN A 5 3.63 -37.84 17.93
CA ASN A 5 4.49 -36.85 17.28
C ASN A 5 4.22 -35.51 17.97
N THR A 6 5.02 -35.14 18.96
CA THR A 6 4.89 -33.87 19.68
C THR A 6 4.89 -32.74 18.64
N PRO A 7 3.86 -31.87 18.60
CA PRO A 7 3.77 -30.82 17.60
C PRO A 7 4.99 -29.88 17.67
N VAL A 8 5.48 -29.47 16.51
CA VAL A 8 6.52 -28.43 16.42
C VAL A 8 6.01 -27.16 17.11
N ARG A 9 6.86 -26.51 17.90
CA ARG A 9 6.51 -25.30 18.64
C ARG A 9 7.18 -24.08 18.04
N ILE A 10 6.42 -23.00 17.90
CA ILE A 10 6.87 -21.75 17.28
C ILE A 10 6.56 -20.57 18.22
N GLY A 11 7.54 -19.73 18.46
CA GLY A 11 7.35 -18.46 19.18
C GLY A 11 7.10 -17.30 18.19
N VAL A 12 6.19 -16.41 18.54
CA VAL A 12 6.01 -15.13 17.85
C VAL A 12 6.21 -13.99 18.83
N LEU A 13 7.03 -13.01 18.46
CA LEU A 13 7.29 -11.82 19.28
C LEU A 13 7.30 -10.54 18.44
N THR A 14 6.92 -9.45 19.08
CA THR A 14 7.07 -8.09 18.55
C THR A 14 8.13 -7.35 19.37
N SER A 15 9.02 -6.63 18.71
CA SER A 15 10.15 -5.97 19.36
C SER A 15 10.46 -4.60 18.75
N GLY A 16 10.78 -3.63 19.55
CA GLY A 16 11.06 -2.26 19.12
C GLY A 16 9.84 -1.35 19.22
N GLY A 17 9.69 -0.41 18.29
CA GLY A 17 8.48 0.43 18.19
C GLY A 17 7.31 -0.37 17.65
N ASP A 18 6.11 -0.07 18.12
CA ASP A 18 4.89 -0.65 17.55
C ASP A 18 4.57 -0.02 16.18
N ALA A 19 3.86 -0.78 15.36
CA ALA A 19 3.40 -0.34 14.05
C ALA A 19 2.03 -0.96 13.74
N GLN A 20 1.19 -0.21 13.04
CA GLN A 20 -0.12 -0.67 12.61
C GLN A 20 0.05 -1.83 11.59
N GLY A 21 -0.62 -2.95 11.85
CA GLY A 21 -0.46 -4.19 11.05
C GLY A 21 0.30 -5.29 11.78
N MET A 22 1.03 -5.02 12.87
CA MET A 22 1.67 -6.07 13.67
C MET A 22 0.68 -7.12 14.17
N ASN A 23 -0.51 -6.70 14.61
CA ASN A 23 -1.57 -7.64 15.02
C ASN A 23 -2.06 -8.52 13.87
N ALA A 24 -2.14 -8.00 12.66
CA ALA A 24 -2.50 -8.78 11.47
C ALA A 24 -1.44 -9.85 11.17
N ALA A 25 -0.15 -9.49 11.28
CA ALA A 25 0.95 -10.42 11.12
C ALA A 25 0.95 -11.51 12.21
N VAL A 26 0.83 -11.13 13.49
CA VAL A 26 0.73 -12.08 14.62
C VAL A 26 -0.43 -13.06 14.41
N ARG A 27 -1.62 -12.54 14.02
CA ARG A 27 -2.78 -13.38 13.73
C ARG A 27 -2.50 -14.38 12.62
N ALA A 28 -1.87 -13.95 11.55
CA ALA A 28 -1.56 -14.81 10.42
C ALA A 28 -0.52 -15.88 10.78
N VAL A 29 0.53 -15.51 11.52
CA VAL A 29 1.53 -16.47 12.02
C VAL A 29 0.86 -17.55 12.88
N VAL A 30 0.06 -17.15 13.87
CA VAL A 30 -0.59 -18.08 14.80
C VAL A 30 -1.53 -19.04 14.07
N ARG A 31 -2.41 -18.49 13.22
CA ARG A 31 -3.41 -19.30 12.52
C ARG A 31 -2.79 -20.23 11.47
N THR A 32 -1.76 -19.75 10.77
CA THR A 32 -1.00 -20.59 9.82
C THR A 32 -0.25 -21.69 10.54
N ALA A 33 0.39 -21.42 11.67
CA ALA A 33 1.08 -22.41 12.48
C ALA A 33 0.12 -23.53 12.95
N LEU A 34 -1.05 -23.15 13.50
CA LEU A 34 -2.10 -24.11 13.90
C LEU A 34 -2.55 -24.98 12.73
N ARG A 35 -2.80 -24.37 11.56
CA ARG A 35 -3.19 -25.09 10.34
C ARG A 35 -2.13 -26.09 9.88
N LEU A 36 -0.86 -25.75 10.08
CA LEU A 36 0.26 -26.63 9.76
C LEU A 36 0.55 -27.67 10.87
N GLY A 37 -0.28 -27.72 11.91
CA GLY A 37 -0.17 -28.68 13.03
C GLY A 37 0.96 -28.34 13.99
N ALA A 38 1.39 -27.08 14.04
CA ALA A 38 2.34 -26.56 15.03
C ALA A 38 1.60 -25.88 16.19
N GLN A 39 2.24 -25.82 17.36
CA GLN A 39 1.73 -25.09 18.52
C GLN A 39 2.39 -23.73 18.62
N PRO A 40 1.66 -22.63 18.39
CA PRO A 40 2.21 -21.29 18.52
C PRO A 40 2.21 -20.80 19.98
N TYR A 41 3.21 -19.98 20.31
CA TYR A 41 3.37 -19.29 21.59
C TYR A 41 3.60 -17.80 21.36
N ALA A 42 2.99 -16.95 22.19
CA ALA A 42 3.36 -15.54 22.27
C ALA A 42 4.53 -15.38 23.22
N VAL A 43 5.57 -14.66 22.80
CA VAL A 43 6.59 -14.12 23.70
C VAL A 43 6.18 -12.67 24.01
N MET A 44 5.59 -12.48 25.19
CA MET A 44 5.00 -11.21 25.63
C MET A 44 6.07 -10.16 25.84
N GLU A 45 5.77 -8.90 25.49
CA GLU A 45 6.72 -7.78 25.66
C GLU A 45 8.07 -8.02 24.94
N GLY A 46 8.07 -8.83 23.87
CA GLY A 46 9.26 -9.15 23.09
C GLY A 46 10.36 -9.85 23.92
N TRP A 47 11.61 -9.39 23.76
CA TRP A 47 12.74 -10.01 24.44
C TRP A 47 12.70 -9.88 25.99
N ALA A 48 11.95 -8.92 26.52
CA ALA A 48 11.77 -8.81 27.98
C ALA A 48 11.01 -10.03 28.53
N GLY A 49 9.96 -10.46 27.85
CA GLY A 49 9.22 -11.67 28.24
C GLY A 49 10.00 -12.96 28.04
N ALA A 50 10.86 -13.03 27.00
CA ALA A 50 11.76 -14.16 26.82
C ALA A 50 12.73 -14.31 27.98
N VAL A 51 13.30 -13.21 28.48
CA VAL A 51 14.19 -13.19 29.65
C VAL A 51 13.45 -13.52 30.95
N ALA A 52 12.24 -12.97 31.12
CA ALA A 52 11.45 -13.20 32.33
C ALA A 52 10.92 -14.64 32.46
N GLY A 53 10.58 -15.29 31.34
CA GLY A 53 9.97 -16.61 31.31
C GLY A 53 8.56 -16.67 31.92
N GLY A 54 8.12 -17.86 32.32
CA GLY A 54 6.82 -18.09 32.95
C GLY A 54 5.67 -17.47 32.13
N GLU A 55 4.89 -16.56 32.70
CA GLU A 55 3.79 -15.85 32.04
C GLU A 55 4.24 -14.98 30.86
N GLY A 56 5.53 -14.74 30.68
CA GLY A 56 6.09 -14.07 29.51
C GLY A 56 6.07 -14.91 28.24
N ILE A 57 5.85 -16.23 28.34
CA ILE A 57 5.73 -17.14 27.20
C ILE A 57 4.43 -17.94 27.33
N ARG A 58 3.45 -17.61 26.49
CA ARG A 58 2.09 -18.17 26.59
C ARG A 58 1.69 -18.93 25.34
N PRO A 59 1.09 -20.14 25.48
CA PRO A 59 0.52 -20.82 24.33
C PRO A 59 -0.65 -20.02 23.74
N LEU A 60 -0.75 -20.03 22.42
CA LEU A 60 -1.84 -19.39 21.70
C LEU A 60 -2.70 -20.44 21.01
N ASN A 61 -3.99 -20.15 20.91
CA ASN A 61 -4.97 -20.88 20.15
C ASN A 61 -5.62 -20.00 19.10
N TRP A 62 -6.58 -20.54 18.36
CA TRP A 62 -7.30 -19.83 17.30
C TRP A 62 -7.99 -18.56 17.78
N ASP A 63 -8.61 -18.62 18.96
CA ASP A 63 -9.37 -17.50 19.53
C ASP A 63 -8.50 -16.44 20.19
N SER A 64 -7.30 -16.81 20.63
CA SER A 64 -6.32 -15.87 21.22
C SER A 64 -6.00 -14.70 20.29
N VAL A 65 -6.13 -14.91 18.99
CA VAL A 65 -5.89 -13.89 17.94
C VAL A 65 -7.18 -13.51 17.20
N GLY A 66 -8.33 -13.76 17.83
CA GLY A 66 -9.63 -13.33 17.35
C GLY A 66 -9.80 -11.81 17.47
N SER A 67 -10.49 -11.18 16.50
CA SER A 67 -10.86 -9.76 16.54
C SER A 67 -9.69 -8.76 16.73
N ILE A 68 -8.47 -9.10 16.32
CA ILE A 68 -7.29 -8.21 16.43
C ILE A 68 -6.87 -7.57 15.12
N LEU A 69 -7.35 -8.07 13.98
CA LEU A 69 -6.94 -7.64 12.65
C LEU A 69 -7.08 -6.13 12.41
N HIS A 70 -8.09 -5.50 13.01
CA HIS A 70 -8.38 -4.07 12.89
C HIS A 70 -7.74 -3.22 14.00
N ARG A 71 -7.02 -3.83 14.94
CA ARG A 71 -6.41 -3.12 16.07
C ARG A 71 -5.00 -2.67 15.72
N GLY A 72 -4.70 -1.41 16.05
CA GLY A 72 -3.32 -0.91 16.00
C GLY A 72 -2.47 -1.43 17.15
N GLY A 73 -1.20 -1.12 17.11
CA GLY A 73 -0.23 -1.63 18.08
C GLY A 73 -0.05 -3.14 18.00
N THR A 74 0.29 -3.76 19.12
CA THR A 74 0.49 -5.20 19.26
C THR A 74 -0.11 -5.76 20.54
N ILE A 75 -0.94 -6.79 20.43
CA ILE A 75 -1.61 -7.41 21.60
C ILE A 75 -0.66 -8.21 22.48
N ILE A 76 0.47 -8.65 21.93
CA ILE A 76 1.49 -9.38 22.67
C ILE A 76 2.51 -8.46 23.32
N GLY A 77 2.35 -7.14 23.14
CA GLY A 77 3.20 -6.11 23.73
C GLY A 77 4.61 -6.04 23.12
N THR A 78 5.27 -4.93 23.33
CA THR A 78 6.66 -4.73 22.93
C THR A 78 7.39 -3.91 24.00
N ALA A 79 8.62 -4.30 24.32
CA ALA A 79 9.46 -3.57 25.25
C ALA A 79 10.93 -3.62 24.82
N ARG A 80 11.67 -2.59 25.22
CA ARG A 80 13.13 -2.58 25.08
C ARG A 80 13.75 -3.31 26.27
N SER A 81 14.42 -4.45 26.02
CA SER A 81 15.15 -5.17 27.06
C SER A 81 16.63 -4.82 27.04
N LYS A 82 17.11 -4.16 28.09
CA LYS A 82 18.57 -3.97 28.31
C LYS A 82 19.24 -5.27 28.77
N GLU A 83 18.50 -6.06 29.52
CA GLU A 83 18.95 -7.32 30.10
C GLU A 83 19.24 -8.37 29.02
N PHE A 84 18.38 -8.49 28.00
CA PHE A 84 18.60 -9.37 26.85
C PHE A 84 19.93 -9.12 26.12
N ARG A 85 20.49 -7.92 26.21
CA ARG A 85 21.79 -7.59 25.60
C ARG A 85 22.97 -8.15 26.36
N THR A 86 22.76 -8.65 27.58
CA THR A 86 23.78 -9.30 28.40
C THR A 86 23.83 -10.80 28.16
N ARG A 87 24.97 -11.44 28.43
CA ARG A 87 25.12 -12.89 28.31
C ARG A 87 24.11 -13.63 29.19
N GLU A 88 23.93 -13.21 30.45
CA GLU A 88 23.00 -13.82 31.40
C GLU A 88 21.54 -13.68 30.94
N GLY A 89 21.16 -12.54 30.35
CA GLY A 89 19.82 -12.35 29.76
C GLY A 89 19.58 -13.25 28.56
N MET A 90 20.59 -13.45 27.70
CA MET A 90 20.52 -14.40 26.61
C MET A 90 20.39 -15.85 27.11
N LEU A 91 21.14 -16.24 28.14
CA LEU A 91 21.02 -17.55 28.79
C LEU A 91 19.63 -17.78 29.37
N SER A 92 19.09 -16.78 30.05
CA SER A 92 17.73 -16.85 30.63
C SER A 92 16.67 -16.98 29.51
N ALA A 93 16.78 -16.18 28.44
CA ALA A 93 15.88 -16.26 27.32
C ALA A 93 15.93 -17.62 26.61
N ALA A 94 17.15 -18.18 26.41
CA ALA A 94 17.32 -19.50 25.80
C ALA A 94 16.72 -20.60 26.67
N ALA A 95 17.00 -20.59 27.98
CA ALA A 95 16.45 -21.59 28.91
C ALA A 95 14.91 -21.54 28.94
N ASN A 96 14.32 -20.34 29.01
CA ASN A 96 12.88 -20.16 29.07
C ASN A 96 12.19 -20.59 27.76
N LEU A 97 12.78 -20.31 26.59
CA LEU A 97 12.26 -20.82 25.32
C LEU A 97 12.32 -22.35 25.24
N LEU A 98 13.44 -22.95 25.70
CA LEU A 98 13.63 -24.40 25.71
C LEU A 98 12.72 -25.12 26.72
N GLU A 99 12.36 -24.50 27.84
CA GLU A 99 11.34 -25.02 28.77
C GLU A 99 10.02 -25.29 28.04
N HIS A 100 9.68 -24.44 27.08
CA HIS A 100 8.52 -24.62 26.20
C HIS A 100 8.84 -25.38 24.90
N GLY A 101 10.08 -25.86 24.70
CA GLY A 101 10.51 -26.57 23.48
C GLY A 101 10.43 -25.70 22.21
N ILE A 102 10.69 -24.41 22.35
CA ILE A 102 10.64 -23.43 21.25
C ILE A 102 12.06 -23.25 20.71
N ASP A 103 12.27 -23.64 19.48
CA ASP A 103 13.50 -23.42 18.69
C ASP A 103 13.23 -22.75 17.34
N ARG A 104 12.01 -22.23 17.14
CA ARG A 104 11.56 -21.53 15.95
C ARG A 104 10.90 -20.22 16.36
N LEU A 105 11.38 -19.10 15.79
CA LEU A 105 10.84 -17.78 16.12
C LEU A 105 10.46 -16.99 14.86
N VAL A 106 9.29 -16.38 14.89
CA VAL A 106 8.95 -15.27 14.01
C VAL A 106 9.09 -13.98 14.81
N VAL A 107 9.96 -13.10 14.34
CA VAL A 107 10.28 -11.83 15.00
C VAL A 107 9.80 -10.68 14.15
N ILE A 108 8.92 -9.84 14.72
CA ILE A 108 8.34 -8.67 14.05
C ILE A 108 8.92 -7.41 14.68
N GLY A 109 9.74 -6.66 13.93
CA GLY A 109 10.36 -5.44 14.44
C GLY A 109 11.29 -4.78 13.46
N GLY A 110 11.92 -3.66 13.86
CA GLY A 110 12.87 -2.92 13.04
C GLY A 110 14.26 -3.55 12.99
N ASP A 111 15.20 -2.87 12.33
CA ASP A 111 16.59 -3.31 12.09
C ASP A 111 17.33 -3.75 13.37
N GLY A 112 17.22 -2.97 14.44
CA GLY A 112 17.86 -3.29 15.71
C GLY A 112 17.33 -4.56 16.36
N SER A 113 16.01 -4.85 16.22
CA SER A 113 15.40 -6.07 16.74
C SER A 113 15.84 -7.28 15.94
N LEU A 114 15.87 -7.18 14.62
CA LEU A 114 16.31 -8.24 13.71
C LEU A 114 17.79 -8.55 13.87
N THR A 115 18.65 -7.52 14.05
CA THR A 115 20.06 -7.69 14.38
C THR A 115 20.24 -8.46 15.68
N GLY A 116 19.58 -8.03 16.77
CA GLY A 116 19.65 -8.69 18.07
C GLY A 116 19.18 -10.14 18.01
N THR A 117 18.17 -10.42 17.21
CA THR A 117 17.69 -11.79 16.96
C THR A 117 18.76 -12.66 16.29
N ASN A 118 19.43 -12.13 15.27
CA ASN A 118 20.49 -12.88 14.58
C ASN A 118 21.72 -13.10 15.48
N GLU A 119 22.10 -12.13 16.31
CA GLU A 119 23.16 -12.30 17.31
C GLU A 119 22.80 -13.40 18.34
N PHE A 120 21.55 -13.43 18.80
CA PHE A 120 21.04 -14.48 19.66
C PHE A 120 21.08 -15.87 18.99
N ARG A 121 20.68 -15.94 17.71
CA ARG A 121 20.78 -17.17 16.90
C ARG A 121 22.22 -17.65 16.78
N LYS A 122 23.17 -16.76 16.48
CA LYS A 122 24.60 -17.10 16.38
C LYS A 122 25.16 -17.58 17.72
N ALA A 123 24.72 -16.99 18.82
CA ALA A 123 25.13 -17.37 20.16
C ALA A 123 24.49 -18.69 20.65
N TRP A 124 23.40 -19.14 20.02
CA TRP A 124 22.58 -20.24 20.48
C TRP A 124 23.36 -21.52 20.83
N PRO A 125 24.28 -22.05 19.96
CA PRO A 125 25.04 -23.26 20.31
C PRO A 125 25.90 -23.09 21.56
N SER A 126 26.50 -21.90 21.76
CA SER A 126 27.31 -21.61 22.93
C SER A 126 26.46 -21.41 24.20
N LEU A 127 25.25 -20.87 24.04
CA LEU A 127 24.28 -20.77 25.13
C LEU A 127 23.82 -22.16 25.60
N LEU A 128 23.53 -23.07 24.65
CA LEU A 128 23.17 -24.45 24.97
C LEU A 128 24.27 -25.15 25.76
N ALA A 129 25.52 -25.03 25.31
CA ALA A 129 26.67 -25.64 26.00
C ALA A 129 26.79 -25.19 27.46
N GLU A 130 26.66 -23.88 27.69
CA GLU A 130 26.72 -23.26 29.03
C GLU A 130 25.50 -23.65 29.89
N LEU A 131 24.30 -23.75 29.27
CA LEU A 131 23.11 -24.20 30.02
C LEU A 131 23.19 -25.69 30.41
N VAL A 132 23.85 -26.55 29.62
CA VAL A 132 24.13 -27.94 29.99
C VAL A 132 25.16 -27.99 31.09
N GLU A 133 26.28 -27.25 30.99
CA GLU A 133 27.33 -27.19 31.97
C GLU A 133 26.82 -26.73 33.36
N THR A 134 25.91 -25.74 33.36
CA THR A 134 25.29 -25.24 34.59
C THR A 134 24.09 -26.06 35.08
N GLY A 135 23.72 -27.13 34.37
CA GLY A 135 22.62 -28.04 34.72
C GLY A 135 21.23 -27.41 34.57
N ARG A 136 21.11 -26.31 33.84
CA ARG A 136 19.82 -25.67 33.57
C ARG A 136 18.97 -26.40 32.50
N ILE A 137 19.63 -27.12 31.59
CA ILE A 137 19.00 -28.03 30.61
C ILE A 137 19.78 -29.35 30.56
N THR A 138 19.14 -30.39 30.04
CA THR A 138 19.81 -31.68 29.80
C THR A 138 20.51 -31.74 28.45
N PRO A 139 21.54 -32.61 28.28
CA PRO A 139 22.18 -32.83 26.98
C PRO A 139 21.21 -33.25 25.87
N GLU A 140 20.15 -33.99 26.21
CA GLU A 140 19.13 -34.47 25.28
C GLU A 140 18.31 -33.29 24.75
N VAL A 141 17.93 -32.33 25.62
CA VAL A 141 17.24 -31.10 25.22
C VAL A 141 18.12 -30.24 24.30
N ALA A 142 19.42 -30.09 24.66
CA ALA A 142 20.35 -29.35 23.81
C ALA A 142 20.51 -29.97 22.42
N ALA A 143 20.58 -31.33 22.35
CA ALA A 143 20.68 -32.08 21.10
C ALA A 143 19.40 -31.99 20.25
N ALA A 144 18.23 -32.00 20.89
CA ALA A 144 16.93 -31.88 20.20
C ALA A 144 16.69 -30.48 19.60
N HIS A 145 17.28 -29.44 20.20
CA HIS A 145 17.11 -28.02 19.84
C HIS A 145 18.45 -27.35 19.48
N ALA A 146 19.31 -28.05 18.73
CA ALA A 146 20.71 -27.66 18.47
C ALA A 146 20.84 -26.30 17.77
N GLN A 147 19.85 -25.86 17.02
CA GLN A 147 19.83 -24.61 16.27
C GLN A 147 18.53 -23.85 16.48
N LEU A 148 18.62 -22.52 16.51
CA LEU A 148 17.47 -21.62 16.53
C LEU A 148 17.15 -21.17 15.09
N MET A 149 15.98 -21.54 14.57
CA MET A 149 15.48 -21.09 13.28
C MET A 149 14.68 -19.81 13.46
N ILE A 150 14.91 -18.81 12.59
CA ILE A 150 14.25 -17.51 12.67
C ILE A 150 13.73 -17.07 11.30
N ALA A 151 12.60 -16.37 11.30
CA ALA A 151 12.09 -15.58 10.20
C ALA A 151 11.78 -14.17 10.72
N GLY A 152 12.25 -13.14 10.00
CA GLY A 152 12.04 -11.75 10.35
C GLY A 152 10.89 -11.11 9.58
N LEU A 153 10.09 -10.27 10.22
CA LEU A 153 9.15 -9.36 9.58
C LEU A 153 9.50 -7.93 9.97
N VAL A 154 9.47 -7.01 9.02
CA VAL A 154 9.83 -5.61 9.32
C VAL A 154 8.61 -4.84 9.78
N GLY A 155 8.53 -4.64 11.10
CA GLY A 155 7.54 -3.77 11.74
C GLY A 155 8.14 -2.40 12.03
N SER A 156 7.95 -1.45 11.12
CA SER A 156 8.46 -0.07 11.23
C SER A 156 7.59 0.85 10.38
N ILE A 157 7.14 1.96 10.97
CA ILE A 157 6.45 3.00 10.19
C ILE A 157 7.39 3.81 9.31
N ASP A 158 8.68 3.78 9.62
CA ASP A 158 9.70 4.65 9.03
C ASP A 158 10.04 4.24 7.57
N ASN A 159 9.66 3.02 7.17
CA ASN A 159 10.00 2.38 5.89
C ASN A 159 11.50 2.46 5.56
N ASP A 160 12.32 2.25 6.60
CA ASP A 160 13.76 2.51 6.59
C ASP A 160 14.63 1.32 6.20
N LEU A 161 14.07 0.10 6.11
CA LEU A 161 14.83 -1.11 5.78
C LEU A 161 15.03 -1.24 4.27
N VAL A 162 16.29 -1.29 3.84
CA VAL A 162 16.68 -1.49 2.43
C VAL A 162 16.40 -2.93 2.00
N GLY A 163 15.84 -3.09 0.80
CA GLY A 163 15.53 -4.38 0.18
C GLY A 163 14.05 -4.76 0.20
N THR A 164 13.23 -4.10 1.01
CA THR A 164 11.77 -4.24 0.95
C THR A 164 11.12 -2.94 0.48
N ASP A 165 10.11 -3.04 -0.39
CA ASP A 165 9.39 -1.87 -0.91
C ASP A 165 8.52 -1.21 0.15
N MET A 166 7.98 -2.00 1.10
CA MET A 166 7.10 -1.53 2.14
C MET A 166 7.29 -2.34 3.44
N THR A 167 7.33 -1.62 4.56
CA THR A 167 7.36 -2.19 5.91
C THR A 167 5.99 -2.14 6.56
N ILE A 168 5.73 -3.03 7.52
CA ILE A 168 4.46 -3.08 8.27
C ILE A 168 4.27 -1.76 9.04
N GLY A 169 3.21 -1.04 8.73
CA GLY A 169 2.79 0.19 9.39
C GLY A 169 3.12 1.48 8.65
N ALA A 170 3.96 1.44 7.61
CA ALA A 170 4.34 2.63 6.86
C ALA A 170 3.16 3.25 6.09
N ASP A 171 2.32 2.42 5.45
CA ASP A 171 1.14 2.87 4.75
C ASP A 171 0.11 3.51 5.70
N SER A 172 -0.14 2.87 6.84
CA SER A 172 -1.03 3.43 7.88
C SER A 172 -0.52 4.76 8.43
N ALA A 173 0.80 4.91 8.62
CA ALA A 173 1.41 6.17 9.05
C ALA A 173 1.20 7.27 7.99
N LEU A 174 1.38 6.96 6.70
CA LEU A 174 1.06 7.89 5.62
C LEU A 174 -0.40 8.31 5.64
N HIS A 175 -1.34 7.40 5.89
CA HIS A 175 -2.76 7.76 6.05
C HIS A 175 -2.97 8.80 7.16
N ARG A 176 -2.30 8.65 8.33
CA ARG A 176 -2.40 9.62 9.44
C ARG A 176 -1.81 10.98 9.05
N ILE A 177 -0.67 10.98 8.36
CA ILE A 177 -0.05 12.21 7.87
C ILE A 177 -0.97 12.90 6.86
N MET A 178 -1.55 12.17 5.91
CA MET A 178 -2.45 12.73 4.91
C MET A 178 -3.73 13.32 5.52
N GLU A 179 -4.33 12.66 6.51
CA GLU A 179 -5.47 13.22 7.24
C GLU A 179 -5.14 14.58 7.87
N ALA A 180 -3.93 14.71 8.41
CA ALA A 180 -3.46 15.98 8.98
C ALA A 180 -3.18 17.03 7.90
N ILE A 181 -2.49 16.69 6.83
CA ILE A 181 -2.20 17.60 5.71
C ILE A 181 -3.50 18.12 5.07
N ASP A 182 -4.45 17.23 4.73
CA ASP A 182 -5.73 17.60 4.13
C ASP A 182 -6.54 18.54 5.06
N SER A 183 -6.48 18.29 6.38
CA SER A 183 -7.12 19.14 7.37
C SER A 183 -6.47 20.53 7.46
N LEU A 184 -5.13 20.57 7.42
CA LEU A 184 -4.37 21.82 7.47
C LEU A 184 -4.48 22.63 6.18
N SER A 185 -4.47 21.99 5.01
CA SER A 185 -4.67 22.67 3.71
C SER A 185 -5.93 23.50 3.68
N SER A 186 -7.05 22.97 4.19
CA SER A 186 -8.32 23.69 4.18
C SER A 186 -8.30 24.98 5.02
N THR A 187 -7.60 24.98 6.15
CA THR A 187 -7.44 26.17 6.99
C THR A 187 -6.33 27.10 6.47
N ALA A 188 -5.26 26.54 5.90
CA ALA A 188 -4.17 27.30 5.28
C ALA A 188 -4.68 28.16 4.13
N ALA A 189 -5.44 27.60 3.21
CA ALA A 189 -6.06 28.31 2.08
C ALA A 189 -7.02 29.42 2.53
N SER A 190 -7.75 29.22 3.63
CA SER A 190 -8.70 30.21 4.16
C SER A 190 -8.01 31.46 4.69
N HIS A 191 -6.82 31.33 5.26
CA HIS A 191 -6.08 32.41 5.90
C HIS A 191 -4.82 32.87 5.16
N GLN A 192 -4.51 32.27 4.01
CA GLN A 192 -3.27 32.51 3.24
C GLN A 192 -2.01 32.32 4.10
N ARG A 193 -1.96 31.22 4.88
CA ARG A 193 -0.90 30.90 5.83
C ARG A 193 0.05 29.83 5.30
N THR A 194 1.24 29.82 5.88
CA THR A 194 2.19 28.72 5.71
C THR A 194 2.15 27.80 6.92
N PHE A 195 2.04 26.49 6.70
CA PHE A 195 2.18 25.47 7.72
C PHE A 195 3.47 24.68 7.53
N VAL A 196 4.23 24.54 8.61
CA VAL A 196 5.43 23.71 8.69
C VAL A 196 5.09 22.47 9.50
N ILE A 197 5.12 21.31 8.85
CA ILE A 197 4.63 20.04 9.42
C ILE A 197 5.82 19.11 9.65
N GLU A 198 6.12 18.79 10.93
CA GLU A 198 7.15 17.82 11.27
C GLU A 198 6.55 16.41 11.32
N VAL A 199 7.19 15.48 10.59
CA VAL A 199 6.79 14.07 10.51
C VAL A 199 7.90 13.15 11.01
N MET A 200 7.52 11.98 11.52
CA MET A 200 8.45 10.95 11.96
C MET A 200 9.21 10.34 10.78
N GLY A 201 10.09 9.39 11.05
CA GLY A 201 10.90 8.66 10.07
C GLY A 201 12.34 8.47 10.53
N ARG A 202 12.72 9.02 11.69
CA ARG A 202 14.09 8.99 12.22
C ARG A 202 15.11 9.50 11.19
N HIS A 203 15.94 8.58 10.65
CA HIS A 203 16.96 8.86 9.64
C HIS A 203 16.50 8.49 8.21
N CYS A 204 15.20 8.30 8.01
CA CYS A 204 14.60 8.00 6.73
C CYS A 204 13.57 9.07 6.35
N GLY A 205 13.76 9.68 5.20
CA GLY A 205 12.88 10.70 4.65
C GLY A 205 11.63 10.16 3.95
N TYR A 206 11.38 8.85 3.99
CA TYR A 206 10.28 8.23 3.26
C TYR A 206 8.92 8.86 3.58
N LEU A 207 8.56 8.94 4.86
CA LEU A 207 7.28 9.53 5.28
C LEU A 207 7.16 10.99 4.86
N ALA A 208 8.25 11.78 5.01
CA ALA A 208 8.26 13.18 4.62
C ALA A 208 8.07 13.36 3.11
N LEU A 209 8.87 12.66 2.29
CA LEU A 209 8.82 12.77 0.84
C LEU A 209 7.49 12.28 0.27
N MET A 210 7.03 11.09 0.68
CA MET A 210 5.79 10.52 0.16
C MET A 210 4.59 11.39 0.54
N SER A 211 4.56 11.91 1.76
CA SER A 211 3.48 12.81 2.18
C SER A 211 3.55 14.18 1.48
N ALA A 212 4.75 14.69 1.20
CA ALA A 212 4.91 15.94 0.46
C ALA A 212 4.36 15.82 -0.97
N VAL A 213 4.68 14.74 -1.68
CA VAL A 213 4.13 14.49 -3.03
C VAL A 213 2.63 14.26 -2.99
N ALA A 214 2.15 13.37 -2.10
CA ALA A 214 0.73 13.03 -1.98
C ALA A 214 -0.13 14.20 -1.46
N GLY A 215 0.46 15.10 -0.68
CA GLY A 215 -0.18 16.31 -0.15
C GLY A 215 -0.07 17.52 -1.08
N GLY A 216 0.75 17.43 -2.14
CA GLY A 216 1.01 18.56 -3.03
C GLY A 216 1.75 19.72 -2.36
N CYS A 217 2.60 19.40 -1.38
CA CYS A 217 3.35 20.37 -0.60
C CYS A 217 4.40 21.12 -1.44
N ASP A 218 4.94 22.20 -0.88
CA ASP A 218 5.79 23.15 -1.58
C ASP A 218 7.27 22.92 -1.37
N TYR A 219 7.64 22.42 -0.20
CA TYR A 219 9.01 22.16 0.18
C TYR A 219 9.09 20.94 1.10
N VAL A 220 10.20 20.19 1.02
CA VAL A 220 10.44 19.03 1.88
C VAL A 220 11.90 18.93 2.31
N PHE A 221 12.11 18.66 3.58
CA PHE A 221 13.43 18.36 4.14
C PHE A 221 13.52 16.87 4.44
N VAL A 222 14.51 16.18 3.84
CA VAL A 222 14.77 14.75 4.04
C VAL A 222 16.19 14.51 4.50
N PRO A 223 16.44 13.53 5.40
CA PRO A 223 17.78 13.25 5.93
C PRO A 223 18.80 12.79 4.86
N GLU A 224 18.33 12.09 3.83
CA GLU A 224 19.19 11.54 2.76
C GLU A 224 19.76 12.61 1.84
N LEU A 225 19.08 13.75 1.73
CA LEU A 225 19.50 14.87 0.87
C LEU A 225 19.49 16.18 1.69
N PRO A 226 20.49 16.39 2.57
CA PRO A 226 20.65 17.64 3.28
C PRO A 226 20.73 18.83 2.32
N PRO A 227 19.97 19.90 2.57
CA PRO A 227 19.96 21.05 1.69
C PRO A 227 21.32 21.73 1.62
N ALA A 228 21.60 22.41 0.49
CA ALA A 228 22.82 23.18 0.32
C ALA A 228 22.80 24.42 1.22
N ASP A 229 23.99 25.03 1.39
CA ASP A 229 24.10 26.32 2.07
C ASP A 229 23.21 27.37 1.38
N GLY A 230 22.52 28.16 2.18
CA GLY A 230 21.54 29.13 1.67
C GLY A 230 20.16 28.55 1.36
N TRP A 231 19.86 27.39 1.88
CA TRP A 231 18.56 26.72 1.73
C TRP A 231 17.38 27.60 2.16
N GLU A 232 17.59 28.50 3.11
CA GLU A 232 16.59 29.43 3.59
C GLU A 232 16.12 30.36 2.46
N GLU A 233 17.05 30.83 1.64
CA GLU A 233 16.73 31.67 0.49
C GLU A 233 16.08 30.87 -0.63
N ASP A 234 16.59 29.66 -0.93
CA ASP A 234 16.00 28.75 -1.92
C ASP A 234 14.53 28.43 -1.56
N MET A 235 14.28 28.03 -0.32
CA MET A 235 12.92 27.75 0.16
C MET A 235 12.02 28.99 0.02
N CYS A 236 12.47 30.17 0.49
CA CYS A 236 11.70 31.40 0.39
C CYS A 236 11.37 31.76 -1.06
N ASN A 237 12.33 31.60 -1.98
CA ASN A 237 12.15 31.89 -3.40
C ASN A 237 11.13 30.92 -4.04
N LYS A 238 11.18 29.62 -3.73
CA LYS A 238 10.21 28.61 -4.20
C LYS A 238 8.79 28.93 -3.73
N LEU A 239 8.63 29.28 -2.46
CA LEU A 239 7.33 29.65 -1.89
C LEU A 239 6.76 30.92 -2.51
N GLN A 240 7.60 31.97 -2.69
CA GLN A 240 7.20 33.22 -3.37
C GLN A 240 6.81 32.97 -4.83
N ALA A 241 7.55 32.10 -5.56
CA ALA A 241 7.20 31.72 -6.93
C ALA A 241 5.83 31.04 -6.99
N GLY A 242 5.54 30.14 -6.05
CA GLY A 242 4.22 29.52 -5.91
C GLY A 242 3.11 30.52 -5.66
N ARG A 243 3.34 31.51 -4.79
CA ARG A 243 2.40 32.59 -4.53
C ARG A 243 2.17 33.47 -5.76
N ALA A 244 3.25 33.82 -6.47
CA ALA A 244 3.16 34.59 -7.71
C ALA A 244 2.38 33.84 -8.81
N ALA A 245 2.43 32.53 -8.83
CA ALA A 245 1.68 31.67 -9.74
C ALA A 245 0.20 31.47 -9.33
N GLY A 246 -0.25 32.07 -8.20
CA GLY A 246 -1.64 32.02 -7.75
C GLY A 246 -1.95 31.09 -6.57
N ARG A 247 -0.94 30.41 -6.00
CA ARG A 247 -1.12 29.59 -4.80
C ARG A 247 -1.50 30.47 -3.61
N ARG A 248 -2.47 30.01 -2.81
CA ARG A 248 -3.00 30.80 -1.68
C ARG A 248 -2.38 30.46 -0.34
N ASP A 249 -1.85 29.26 -0.18
CA ASP A 249 -1.25 28.72 1.02
C ASP A 249 0.08 28.04 0.69
N SER A 250 0.83 27.68 1.71
CA SER A 250 2.05 26.91 1.53
C SER A 250 2.19 25.86 2.62
N LEU A 251 2.67 24.68 2.23
CA LEU A 251 2.91 23.55 3.12
C LEU A 251 4.36 23.11 2.99
N VAL A 252 5.09 23.13 4.11
CA VAL A 252 6.47 22.67 4.21
C VAL A 252 6.53 21.42 5.08
N ILE A 253 7.10 20.34 4.59
CA ILE A 253 7.28 19.10 5.35
C ILE A 253 8.72 18.98 5.85
N VAL A 254 8.88 18.70 7.13
CA VAL A 254 10.18 18.48 7.76
C VAL A 254 10.24 17.07 8.35
N ALA A 255 11.15 16.24 7.86
CA ALA A 255 11.43 14.96 8.52
C ALA A 255 12.09 15.23 9.89
N GLU A 256 11.71 14.47 10.93
CA GLU A 256 12.30 14.64 12.29
C GLU A 256 13.84 14.47 12.32
N GLY A 257 14.41 13.80 11.34
CA GLY A 257 15.85 13.60 11.16
C GLY A 257 16.50 14.55 10.17
N ALA A 258 15.81 15.58 9.69
CA ALA A 258 16.36 16.56 8.76
C ALA A 258 17.56 17.31 9.35
N GLN A 259 18.59 17.51 8.56
CA GLN A 259 19.83 18.18 8.96
C GLN A 259 20.42 18.97 7.76
N ASP A 260 21.26 19.94 8.06
CA ASP A 260 22.09 20.61 7.06
C ASP A 260 23.33 19.77 6.70
N ARG A 261 24.15 20.26 5.79
CA ARG A 261 25.39 19.56 5.35
C ARG A 261 26.48 19.50 6.42
N GLU A 262 26.39 20.33 7.46
CA GLU A 262 27.29 20.32 8.62
C GLU A 262 26.82 19.31 9.70
N GLY A 263 25.60 18.75 9.56
CA GLY A 263 24.99 17.81 10.48
C GLY A 263 24.19 18.48 11.60
N ASN A 264 23.93 19.80 11.51
CA ASN A 264 23.04 20.46 12.44
C ASN A 264 21.57 20.12 12.11
N ARG A 265 20.79 19.82 13.12
CA ARG A 265 19.36 19.48 12.93
C ARG A 265 18.59 20.70 12.42
N ILE A 266 17.74 20.49 11.42
CA ILE A 266 16.74 21.45 10.94
C ILE A 266 15.39 21.00 11.51
N THR A 267 14.78 21.83 12.38
CA THR A 267 13.48 21.56 12.98
C THR A 267 12.37 22.39 12.29
N ALA A 268 11.12 21.95 12.50
CA ALA A 268 9.98 22.74 12.02
C ALA A 268 9.93 24.15 12.62
N SER A 269 10.47 24.36 13.82
CA SER A 269 10.58 25.68 14.44
C SER A 269 11.61 26.55 13.73
N ASP A 270 12.80 26.02 13.41
CA ASP A 270 13.84 26.76 12.67
C ASP A 270 13.31 27.23 11.30
N VAL A 271 12.58 26.34 10.61
CA VAL A 271 11.94 26.67 9.32
C VAL A 271 10.87 27.76 9.48
N CYS A 272 10.07 27.69 10.54
CA CYS A 272 9.06 28.72 10.84
C CYS A 272 9.70 30.09 11.10
N ASP A 273 10.77 30.14 11.92
CA ASP A 273 11.50 31.38 12.22
C ASP A 273 12.07 32.01 10.94
N VAL A 274 12.65 31.21 10.03
CA VAL A 274 13.13 31.68 8.72
C VAL A 274 12.01 32.30 7.88
N LEU A 275 10.84 31.65 7.83
CA LEU A 275 9.70 32.15 7.07
C LEU A 275 9.15 33.46 7.63
N GLU A 276 9.06 33.59 8.97
CA GLU A 276 8.64 34.82 9.62
C GLU A 276 9.64 35.96 9.41
N GLU A 277 10.94 35.69 9.55
CA GLU A 277 11.98 36.71 9.40
C GLU A 277 12.15 37.19 7.94
N ARG A 278 12.14 36.28 6.97
CA ARG A 278 12.46 36.62 5.57
C ARG A 278 11.25 36.96 4.72
N LEU A 279 10.09 36.34 4.96
CA LEU A 279 8.87 36.56 4.19
C LEU A 279 7.84 37.41 4.92
N GLY A 280 7.97 37.56 6.25
CA GLY A 280 6.96 38.27 7.07
C GLY A 280 5.61 37.49 7.09
N GLU A 281 5.64 36.20 6.84
CA GLU A 281 4.45 35.34 6.80
C GLU A 281 4.02 34.89 8.19
N ASP A 282 2.71 34.70 8.37
CA ASP A 282 2.14 34.08 9.58
C ASP A 282 2.30 32.55 9.45
N ALA A 283 3.51 32.03 9.77
CA ALA A 283 3.80 30.61 9.71
C ALA A 283 3.35 29.88 11.00
N ARG A 284 2.97 28.60 10.87
CA ARG A 284 2.52 27.77 11.98
C ARG A 284 3.18 26.41 11.96
N VAL A 285 3.70 25.98 13.10
CA VAL A 285 4.30 24.66 13.29
C VAL A 285 3.23 23.65 13.72
N THR A 286 3.27 22.47 13.10
CA THR A 286 2.48 21.31 13.51
C THR A 286 3.37 20.08 13.59
N ILE A 287 3.61 19.56 14.80
CA ILE A 287 4.40 18.34 15.03
C ILE A 287 3.42 17.18 15.20
N LEU A 288 3.38 16.25 14.24
CA LEU A 288 2.44 15.15 14.29
C LEU A 288 2.79 14.10 15.35
N GLY A 289 4.09 13.84 15.57
CA GLY A 289 4.55 12.93 16.62
C GLY A 289 3.87 11.55 16.57
N HIS A 290 3.55 11.00 17.74
CA HIS A 290 3.11 9.62 17.91
C HIS A 290 1.71 9.29 17.37
N VAL A 291 0.90 10.26 16.92
CA VAL A 291 -0.36 9.95 16.22
C VAL A 291 -0.11 9.14 14.93
N GLN A 292 1.07 9.27 14.35
CA GLN A 292 1.50 8.52 13.18
C GLN A 292 1.68 7.02 13.46
N ARG A 293 1.93 6.62 14.72
CA ARG A 293 2.04 5.21 15.15
C ARG A 293 0.72 4.60 15.58
N GLY A 294 -0.27 5.44 15.86
CA GLY A 294 -1.53 5.03 16.45
C GLY A 294 -2.63 4.75 15.43
N GLY A 295 -3.77 4.30 15.97
CA GLY A 295 -4.97 4.09 15.18
C GLY A 295 -5.07 2.73 14.51
N ARG A 296 -6.12 2.56 13.71
CA ARG A 296 -6.37 1.33 12.98
C ARG A 296 -5.44 1.22 11.78
N PRO A 297 -4.94 -0.01 11.46
CA PRO A 297 -4.18 -0.21 10.24
C PRO A 297 -5.04 0.03 9.00
N SER A 298 -4.41 0.55 7.94
CA SER A 298 -4.99 0.64 6.61
C SER A 298 -5.34 -0.73 6.05
N ALA A 299 -6.12 -0.78 4.99
CA ALA A 299 -6.42 -2.03 4.32
C ALA A 299 -5.15 -2.70 3.80
N TYR A 300 -4.19 -1.93 3.25
CA TYR A 300 -2.90 -2.42 2.79
C TYR A 300 -2.13 -3.09 3.93
N ASP A 301 -1.91 -2.42 5.05
CA ASP A 301 -1.19 -3.00 6.19
C ASP A 301 -1.88 -4.24 6.77
N ARG A 302 -3.20 -4.37 6.64
CA ARG A 302 -3.90 -5.58 7.09
C ARG A 302 -3.68 -6.77 6.18
N TRP A 303 -3.96 -6.63 4.86
CA TRP A 303 -3.83 -7.77 3.96
C TRP A 303 -2.37 -8.13 3.71
N MET A 304 -1.47 -7.14 3.56
CA MET A 304 -0.05 -7.39 3.34
C MET A 304 0.59 -8.04 4.58
N SER A 305 0.34 -7.51 5.79
CA SER A 305 0.84 -8.13 7.03
C SER A 305 0.30 -9.54 7.24
N THR A 306 -0.94 -9.82 6.79
CA THR A 306 -1.49 -11.18 6.78
C THR A 306 -0.69 -12.11 5.87
N LEU A 307 -0.36 -11.66 4.66
CA LEU A 307 0.47 -12.44 3.72
C LEU A 307 1.90 -12.64 4.24
N LEU A 308 2.51 -11.59 4.79
CA LEU A 308 3.84 -11.67 5.40
C LEU A 308 3.87 -12.65 6.57
N GLY A 309 2.88 -12.60 7.46
CA GLY A 309 2.77 -13.54 8.58
C GLY A 309 2.52 -14.98 8.14
N TYR A 310 1.70 -15.17 7.10
CA TYR A 310 1.49 -16.48 6.48
C TYR A 310 2.80 -17.06 5.92
N ALA A 311 3.54 -16.28 5.15
CA ALA A 311 4.81 -16.69 4.56
C ALA A 311 5.89 -16.95 5.62
N ALA A 312 5.99 -16.08 6.65
CA ALA A 312 6.97 -16.25 7.74
C ALA A 312 6.72 -17.53 8.55
N ALA A 313 5.46 -17.88 8.82
CA ALA A 313 5.13 -19.13 9.50
C ALA A 313 5.52 -20.35 8.66
N GLN A 314 5.28 -20.33 7.35
CA GLN A 314 5.72 -21.39 6.45
C GLN A 314 7.24 -21.51 6.40
N GLU A 315 7.93 -20.37 6.28
CA GLU A 315 9.40 -20.30 6.23
C GLU A 315 10.01 -20.95 7.47
N VAL A 316 9.65 -20.48 8.65
CA VAL A 316 10.27 -20.96 9.90
C VAL A 316 9.91 -22.42 10.22
N LEU A 317 8.74 -22.89 9.78
CA LEU A 317 8.33 -24.30 9.98
C LEU A 317 8.99 -25.26 8.99
N ARG A 318 9.40 -24.78 7.81
CA ARG A 318 10.16 -25.54 6.81
C ARG A 318 11.68 -25.46 7.04
N ALA A 319 12.14 -24.48 7.82
CA ALA A 319 13.56 -24.24 8.06
C ALA A 319 14.23 -25.46 8.69
N THR A 320 15.45 -25.75 8.25
CA THR A 320 16.36 -26.76 8.78
C THR A 320 17.53 -26.08 9.50
N PRO A 321 18.35 -26.81 10.27
CA PRO A 321 19.53 -26.26 10.93
C PRO A 321 20.49 -25.51 9.99
N GLU A 322 20.52 -25.87 8.72
CA GLU A 322 21.39 -25.29 7.69
C GLU A 322 20.77 -24.07 6.99
N SER A 323 19.48 -23.79 7.24
CA SER A 323 18.76 -22.69 6.61
C SER A 323 19.32 -21.34 7.05
N GLU A 324 19.56 -20.45 6.10
CA GLU A 324 19.86 -19.05 6.39
C GLU A 324 18.61 -18.31 6.84
N PRO A 325 18.74 -17.36 7.76
CA PRO A 325 17.60 -16.55 8.20
C PRO A 325 17.21 -15.49 7.17
N HIS A 326 15.92 -15.41 6.88
CA HIS A 326 15.37 -14.43 5.95
C HIS A 326 14.50 -13.40 6.67
N ILE A 327 14.47 -12.21 6.09
CA ILE A 327 13.39 -11.26 6.25
C ILE A 327 12.34 -11.57 5.17
N ILE A 328 11.10 -11.77 5.59
CA ILE A 328 10.00 -11.85 4.66
C ILE A 328 9.48 -10.44 4.44
N GLY A 329 9.70 -9.93 3.26
CA GLY A 329 9.39 -8.57 2.84
C GLY A 329 8.54 -8.51 1.59
N VAL A 330 8.38 -7.30 1.06
CA VAL A 330 7.68 -7.05 -0.21
C VAL A 330 8.68 -6.52 -1.21
N ARG A 331 8.76 -7.13 -2.39
CA ARG A 331 9.55 -6.61 -3.49
C ARG A 331 8.80 -6.81 -4.80
N HIS A 332 8.73 -5.75 -5.59
CA HIS A 332 7.98 -5.78 -6.86
C HIS A 332 6.52 -6.26 -6.68
N ASN A 333 5.86 -5.74 -5.65
CA ASN A 333 4.49 -6.11 -5.28
C ASN A 333 4.27 -7.63 -5.03
N ARG A 334 5.33 -8.33 -4.62
CA ARG A 334 5.35 -9.77 -4.31
C ARG A 334 6.01 -10.01 -2.96
N ILE A 335 5.67 -11.12 -2.31
CA ILE A 335 6.40 -11.60 -1.14
C ILE A 335 7.81 -12.01 -1.57
N ALA A 336 8.80 -11.51 -0.85
CA ALA A 336 10.21 -11.77 -1.09
C ALA A 336 10.91 -12.29 0.16
N HIS A 337 11.86 -13.21 -0.05
CA HIS A 337 12.72 -13.75 0.99
C HIS A 337 14.09 -13.06 0.84
N LEU A 338 14.40 -12.18 1.78
CA LEU A 338 15.61 -11.34 1.75
C LEU A 338 16.61 -11.85 2.77
N PRO A 339 17.90 -12.01 2.43
CA PRO A 339 18.93 -12.36 3.41
C PRO A 339 18.94 -11.33 4.55
N LEU A 340 18.76 -11.79 5.80
CA LEU A 340 18.54 -10.90 6.95
C LEU A 340 19.69 -9.93 7.15
N MET A 341 20.94 -10.41 7.16
CA MET A 341 22.10 -9.56 7.47
C MET A 341 22.45 -8.61 6.34
N GLU A 342 22.33 -9.04 5.09
CA GLU A 342 22.56 -8.17 3.93
C GLU A 342 21.61 -6.96 3.94
N SER A 343 20.33 -7.19 4.20
CA SER A 343 19.35 -6.12 4.29
C SER A 343 19.65 -5.13 5.42
N VAL A 344 20.10 -5.63 6.59
CA VAL A 344 20.50 -4.79 7.72
C VAL A 344 21.77 -3.98 7.41
N GLU A 345 22.76 -4.58 6.78
CA GLU A 345 24.02 -3.91 6.41
C GLU A 345 23.78 -2.81 5.36
N ASN A 346 22.98 -3.11 4.34
CA ASN A 346 22.58 -2.13 3.33
C ASN A 346 21.81 -0.95 3.94
N THR A 347 20.95 -1.22 4.92
CA THR A 347 20.22 -0.17 5.66
C THR A 347 21.17 0.76 6.41
N ARG A 348 22.21 0.22 7.05
CA ARG A 348 23.22 0.99 7.77
C ARG A 348 24.14 1.79 6.86
N ALA A 349 24.38 1.30 5.65
CA ALA A 349 25.22 1.97 4.66
C ALA A 349 24.67 3.36 4.29
N VAL A 350 23.32 3.53 4.27
CA VAL A 350 22.69 4.84 3.99
C VAL A 350 23.19 5.93 4.92
N ALA A 351 23.19 5.68 6.23
CA ALA A 351 23.71 6.66 7.20
C ALA A 351 25.21 6.95 7.01
N SER A 352 25.98 5.99 6.54
CA SER A 352 27.40 6.17 6.23
C SER A 352 27.61 7.05 5.00
N TYR A 353 26.78 6.89 3.96
CA TYR A 353 26.80 7.75 2.77
C TYR A 353 26.46 9.21 3.12
N VAL A 354 25.37 9.43 3.89
CA VAL A 354 25.02 10.78 4.35
C VAL A 354 26.17 11.43 5.13
N LYS A 355 26.80 10.69 6.05
CA LYS A 355 27.94 11.19 6.85
C LYS A 355 29.17 11.50 6.00
N ALA A 356 29.36 10.77 4.89
CA ALA A 356 30.46 10.99 3.95
C ALA A 356 30.18 12.17 2.99
N GLY A 357 29.00 12.73 2.97
CA GLY A 357 28.56 13.74 2.01
C GLY A 357 28.21 13.18 0.63
N ASP A 358 28.07 11.86 0.52
CA ASP A 358 27.67 11.17 -0.71
C ASP A 358 26.15 11.00 -0.73
N TYR A 359 25.47 12.11 -0.98
CA TYR A 359 24.00 12.17 -0.93
C TYR A 359 23.35 11.43 -2.09
N GLU A 360 23.99 11.36 -3.24
CA GLU A 360 23.51 10.60 -4.41
C GLU A 360 23.45 9.10 -4.07
N ALA A 361 24.54 8.56 -3.53
CA ALA A 361 24.58 7.18 -3.07
C ALA A 361 23.57 6.90 -1.93
N ALA A 362 23.33 7.87 -1.04
CA ALA A 362 22.34 7.74 0.02
C ALA A 362 20.92 7.62 -0.54
N VAL A 363 20.57 8.45 -1.53
CA VAL A 363 19.27 8.42 -2.22
C VAL A 363 19.10 7.13 -3.02
N GLU A 364 20.12 6.72 -3.78
CA GLU A 364 20.07 5.47 -4.56
C GLU A 364 19.91 4.23 -3.66
N ALA A 365 20.60 4.21 -2.52
CA ALA A 365 20.50 3.12 -1.55
C ALA A 365 19.10 2.96 -0.93
N ARG A 366 18.29 4.03 -0.89
CA ARG A 366 16.86 3.96 -0.52
C ARG A 366 15.99 3.30 -1.59
N GLY A 367 16.52 3.15 -2.80
CA GLY A 367 15.86 2.50 -3.92
C GLY A 367 15.32 3.45 -4.98
N ALA A 368 15.12 2.91 -6.17
CA ALA A 368 14.73 3.67 -7.35
C ALA A 368 13.41 4.45 -7.17
N SER A 369 12.48 3.91 -6.37
CA SER A 369 11.20 4.58 -6.08
C SER A 369 11.40 5.87 -5.29
N PHE A 370 12.32 5.89 -4.31
CA PHE A 370 12.62 7.09 -3.51
C PHE A 370 13.27 8.17 -4.37
N ALA A 371 14.27 7.80 -5.17
CA ALA A 371 14.96 8.71 -6.10
C ALA A 371 13.97 9.31 -7.13
N GLN A 372 13.11 8.48 -7.72
CA GLN A 372 12.07 8.94 -8.65
C GLN A 372 11.11 9.94 -7.99
N MET A 373 10.70 9.68 -6.75
CA MET A 373 9.76 10.56 -6.05
C MET A 373 10.38 11.92 -5.69
N LEU A 374 11.69 11.98 -5.38
CA LEU A 374 12.41 13.25 -5.23
C LEU A 374 12.37 14.07 -6.52
N GLN A 375 12.67 13.45 -7.65
CA GLN A 375 12.62 14.13 -8.94
C GLN A 375 11.21 14.62 -9.30
N ILE A 376 10.21 13.80 -9.06
CA ILE A 376 8.79 14.17 -9.27
C ILE A 376 8.41 15.34 -8.38
N PHE A 377 8.83 15.34 -7.11
CA PHE A 377 8.55 16.43 -6.19
C PHE A 377 9.12 17.76 -6.70
N GLU A 378 10.38 17.78 -7.11
CA GLU A 378 11.03 18.99 -7.65
C GLU A 378 10.30 19.53 -8.88
N ASN A 379 9.94 18.65 -9.83
CA ASN A 379 9.25 19.06 -11.06
C ASN A 379 7.81 19.58 -10.83
N MET A 380 7.14 19.15 -9.77
CA MET A 380 5.73 19.47 -9.52
C MET A 380 5.52 20.56 -8.48
N SER A 381 6.47 20.80 -7.58
CA SER A 381 6.33 21.77 -6.48
C SER A 381 6.62 23.20 -6.91
N THR A 382 7.48 23.39 -7.92
CA THR A 382 7.93 24.71 -8.38
C THR A 382 7.22 25.09 -9.68
N PRO A 383 6.49 26.23 -9.73
CA PRO A 383 5.93 26.70 -10.99
C PRO A 383 7.05 27.13 -11.94
N PRO A 384 6.92 26.88 -13.25
CA PRO A 384 7.91 27.32 -14.21
C PRO A 384 7.99 28.84 -14.23
N VAL A 385 9.17 29.41 -14.00
CA VAL A 385 9.43 30.84 -14.14
C VAL A 385 9.37 31.17 -15.63
N GLN A 386 8.58 32.19 -15.99
CA GLN A 386 8.54 32.65 -17.39
C GLN A 386 9.98 32.88 -17.91
N GLY A 387 10.44 32.02 -18.82
CA GLY A 387 11.70 32.13 -19.54
C GLY A 387 12.86 31.22 -19.11
N SER A 388 12.75 30.38 -18.07
CA SER A 388 13.94 29.68 -17.56
C SER A 388 14.09 28.20 -17.93
N HIS A 389 13.05 27.42 -18.17
CA HIS A 389 13.18 25.97 -18.45
C HIS A 389 12.70 25.52 -19.85
N ASN A 390 11.86 26.34 -20.53
CA ASN A 390 11.10 25.86 -21.69
C ASN A 390 11.62 26.30 -23.05
N GLU A 391 12.62 27.17 -23.12
CA GLU A 391 13.08 27.70 -24.45
C GLU A 391 13.75 26.63 -25.33
N ALA A 392 14.34 25.61 -24.74
CA ALA A 392 15.03 24.52 -25.43
C ALA A 392 14.19 23.23 -25.59
N SER A 393 12.95 23.19 -25.08
CA SER A 393 12.12 21.98 -25.17
C SER A 393 11.73 21.67 -26.62
N PRO A 394 11.99 20.45 -27.13
CA PRO A 394 11.64 20.04 -28.48
C PRO A 394 10.12 19.96 -28.70
N VAL A 395 9.33 19.95 -27.63
CA VAL A 395 7.86 19.87 -27.67
C VAL A 395 7.18 21.18 -27.26
N LYS A 396 7.94 22.27 -27.19
CA LYS A 396 7.44 23.60 -26.82
C LYS A 396 6.19 23.97 -27.64
N ASN A 397 5.15 24.44 -26.94
CA ASN A 397 3.87 24.87 -27.48
C ASN A 397 3.02 23.75 -28.13
N LYS A 398 3.43 22.49 -28.09
CA LYS A 398 2.55 21.40 -28.46
C LYS A 398 1.36 21.35 -27.49
N ARG A 399 0.17 21.07 -28.04
CA ARG A 399 -1.09 21.09 -27.29
C ARG A 399 -1.52 19.68 -26.92
N VAL A 400 -1.52 19.37 -25.65
CA VAL A 400 -1.88 18.05 -25.12
C VAL A 400 -3.17 18.13 -24.31
N ALA A 401 -4.14 17.31 -24.65
CA ALA A 401 -5.42 17.27 -23.94
C ALA A 401 -5.49 16.10 -22.96
N ILE A 402 -6.15 16.36 -21.84
CA ILE A 402 -6.46 15.37 -20.80
C ILE A 402 -7.96 15.09 -20.83
N LEU A 403 -8.31 13.82 -20.80
CA LEU A 403 -9.69 13.37 -20.84
C LEU A 403 -9.91 12.31 -19.75
N HIS A 404 -10.95 12.50 -18.91
CA HIS A 404 -11.45 11.46 -18.03
C HIS A 404 -12.56 10.66 -18.71
N ALA A 405 -12.51 9.32 -18.64
CA ALA A 405 -13.59 8.50 -19.20
C ALA A 405 -13.81 7.22 -18.38
N GLY A 406 -15.06 6.76 -18.37
CA GLY A 406 -15.46 5.57 -17.64
C GLY A 406 -16.14 5.87 -16.31
N GLY A 407 -16.06 4.94 -15.37
CA GLY A 407 -16.54 5.12 -13.99
C GLY A 407 -15.60 6.01 -13.18
N LEU A 408 -16.14 6.67 -12.18
CA LEU A 408 -15.35 7.48 -11.27
C LEU A 408 -14.40 6.61 -10.45
N ALA A 409 -13.17 7.07 -10.27
CA ALA A 409 -12.17 6.46 -9.40
C ALA A 409 -11.43 7.54 -8.59
N PRO A 410 -11.33 7.42 -7.25
CA PRO A 410 -10.57 8.37 -6.45
C PRO A 410 -9.10 8.44 -6.89
N GLY A 411 -8.59 9.65 -7.11
CA GLY A 411 -7.25 9.88 -7.66
C GLY A 411 -7.23 10.33 -9.14
N MET A 412 -8.39 10.38 -9.83
CA MET A 412 -8.47 10.94 -11.18
C MET A 412 -8.04 12.42 -11.20
N ASN A 413 -8.44 13.20 -10.20
CA ASN A 413 -8.03 14.59 -10.06
C ASN A 413 -6.52 14.71 -9.82
N THR A 414 -5.95 13.86 -8.97
CA THR A 414 -4.49 13.79 -8.72
C THR A 414 -3.74 13.49 -10.01
N ALA A 415 -4.23 12.53 -10.82
CA ALA A 415 -3.65 12.18 -12.10
C ALA A 415 -3.70 13.35 -13.10
N ALA A 416 -4.85 14.03 -13.21
CA ALA A 416 -4.97 15.21 -14.07
C ALA A 416 -4.04 16.36 -13.63
N ARG A 417 -3.95 16.63 -12.31
CA ARG A 417 -3.01 17.62 -11.76
C ARG A 417 -1.56 17.29 -12.14
N ALA A 418 -1.15 16.03 -11.95
CA ALA A 418 0.20 15.60 -12.32
C ALA A 418 0.45 15.79 -13.82
N ALA A 419 -0.50 15.42 -14.68
CA ALA A 419 -0.38 15.61 -16.13
C ALA A 419 -0.24 17.10 -16.52
N VAL A 420 -1.02 17.99 -15.91
CA VAL A 420 -0.95 19.41 -16.19
C VAL A 420 0.41 19.99 -15.76
N ARG A 421 0.85 19.72 -14.52
CA ARG A 421 2.09 20.30 -14.00
C ARG A 421 3.33 19.77 -14.72
N LEU A 422 3.41 18.47 -14.94
CA LEU A 422 4.52 17.87 -15.70
C LEU A 422 4.50 18.31 -17.17
N GLY A 423 3.32 18.41 -17.79
CA GLY A 423 3.22 18.90 -19.16
C GLY A 423 3.69 20.35 -19.33
N ILE A 424 3.32 21.23 -18.40
CA ILE A 424 3.79 22.61 -18.38
C ILE A 424 5.32 22.68 -18.15
N ASP A 425 5.85 21.83 -17.29
CA ASP A 425 7.31 21.72 -17.07
C ASP A 425 8.05 21.31 -18.37
N HIS A 426 7.48 20.43 -19.17
CA HIS A 426 7.98 20.09 -20.51
C HIS A 426 7.73 21.18 -21.57
N GLY A 427 7.05 22.28 -21.26
CA GLY A 427 6.73 23.38 -22.20
C GLY A 427 5.50 23.12 -23.06
N LEU A 428 4.65 22.17 -22.70
CA LEU A 428 3.41 21.88 -23.38
C LEU A 428 2.30 22.88 -22.99
N THR A 429 1.37 23.11 -23.88
CA THR A 429 0.08 23.74 -23.57
C THR A 429 -0.91 22.64 -23.17
N MET A 430 -1.34 22.65 -21.93
CA MET A 430 -2.22 21.63 -21.39
C MET A 430 -3.69 22.00 -21.54
N LEU A 431 -4.50 21.06 -22.01
CA LEU A 431 -5.94 21.23 -22.22
C LEU A 431 -6.72 20.21 -21.39
N GLY A 432 -7.82 20.63 -20.81
CA GLY A 432 -8.81 19.75 -20.18
C GLY A 432 -10.04 19.58 -21.05
N ILE A 433 -10.47 18.35 -21.26
CA ILE A 433 -11.74 18.03 -21.92
C ILE A 433 -12.79 17.75 -20.85
N GLU A 434 -13.81 18.60 -20.77
CA GLU A 434 -14.87 18.46 -19.77
C GLU A 434 -15.95 17.48 -20.20
N GLY A 435 -16.27 16.48 -19.37
CA GLY A 435 -17.35 15.51 -19.62
C GLY A 435 -16.93 14.30 -20.48
N GLY A 436 -15.64 14.01 -20.61
CA GLY A 436 -15.16 12.83 -21.32
C GLY A 436 -15.29 12.90 -22.83
N PHE A 437 -15.47 11.75 -23.51
CA PHE A 437 -15.64 11.69 -24.97
C PHE A 437 -16.86 12.47 -25.47
N PRO A 438 -18.01 12.47 -24.78
CA PRO A 438 -19.12 13.36 -25.16
C PRO A 438 -18.72 14.85 -25.12
N GLY A 439 -17.99 15.27 -24.09
CA GLY A 439 -17.49 16.64 -24.01
C GLY A 439 -16.54 17.02 -25.15
N LEU A 440 -15.71 16.06 -25.61
CA LEU A 440 -14.89 16.28 -26.82
C LEU A 440 -15.76 16.49 -28.08
N LEU A 441 -16.85 15.75 -28.22
CA LEU A 441 -17.82 15.94 -29.31
C LEU A 441 -18.45 17.33 -29.26
N ASP A 442 -18.75 17.83 -28.08
CA ASP A 442 -19.38 19.14 -27.86
C ASP A 442 -18.38 20.30 -27.95
N GLY A 443 -17.08 19.99 -28.09
CA GLY A 443 -16.01 20.99 -28.10
C GLY A 443 -15.75 21.63 -26.73
N ALA A 444 -16.10 20.94 -25.63
CA ALA A 444 -15.90 21.39 -24.26
C ALA A 444 -14.43 21.25 -23.84
N VAL A 445 -13.55 22.03 -24.48
CA VAL A 445 -12.10 22.02 -24.28
C VAL A 445 -11.67 23.36 -23.71
N LYS A 446 -10.92 23.32 -22.61
CA LYS A 446 -10.35 24.52 -21.97
C LYS A 446 -8.85 24.36 -21.75
N GLU A 447 -8.12 25.45 -21.83
CA GLU A 447 -6.71 25.48 -21.43
C GLU A 447 -6.60 25.43 -19.90
N LEU A 448 -5.63 24.67 -19.41
CA LEU A 448 -5.36 24.50 -17.98
C LEU A 448 -3.99 25.10 -17.63
N SER A 449 -3.99 26.03 -16.73
CA SER A 449 -2.79 26.60 -16.13
C SER A 449 -2.29 25.77 -14.94
N TRP A 450 -1.10 26.08 -14.47
CA TRP A 450 -0.52 25.48 -13.27
C TRP A 450 -1.39 25.70 -12.03
N ALA A 451 -2.07 26.84 -11.92
CA ALA A 451 -2.94 27.21 -10.82
C ALA A 451 -4.34 26.56 -10.89
N ASP A 452 -4.86 26.27 -12.09
CA ASP A 452 -6.21 25.71 -12.23
C ASP A 452 -6.37 24.33 -11.58
N VAL A 453 -5.27 23.62 -11.39
CA VAL A 453 -5.23 22.28 -10.77
C VAL A 453 -4.80 22.31 -9.29
N GLU A 454 -4.72 23.49 -8.68
CA GLU A 454 -4.45 23.62 -7.26
C GLU A 454 -5.57 22.97 -6.45
N GLY A 455 -5.21 22.28 -5.35
CA GLY A 455 -6.15 21.54 -4.52
C GLY A 455 -6.60 20.17 -5.06
N TRP A 456 -6.40 19.88 -6.36
CA TRP A 456 -6.87 18.63 -6.97
C TRP A 456 -6.18 17.37 -6.44
N VAL A 457 -5.04 17.50 -5.79
CA VAL A 457 -4.26 16.34 -5.30
C VAL A 457 -5.03 15.54 -4.25
N GLY A 458 -5.75 16.21 -3.36
CA GLY A 458 -6.46 15.60 -2.24
C GLY A 458 -7.96 15.39 -2.48
N GLU A 459 -8.50 15.92 -3.57
CA GLU A 459 -9.93 15.88 -3.83
C GLU A 459 -10.35 14.63 -4.62
N GLY A 460 -11.34 13.93 -4.09
CA GLY A 460 -12.02 12.87 -4.83
C GLY A 460 -12.85 13.41 -6.00
N GLY A 461 -13.45 12.52 -6.76
CA GLY A 461 -14.24 12.92 -7.92
C GLY A 461 -13.39 13.08 -9.20
N ALA A 462 -13.91 13.84 -10.15
CA ALA A 462 -13.27 14.18 -11.41
C ALA A 462 -13.64 15.60 -11.79
N ALA A 463 -12.73 16.56 -11.57
CA ALA A 463 -12.97 17.99 -11.81
C ALA A 463 -13.25 18.31 -13.29
N LEU A 464 -12.68 17.52 -14.21
CA LEU A 464 -13.00 17.57 -15.64
C LEU A 464 -14.30 16.85 -15.99
N GLY A 465 -15.02 16.28 -15.01
CA GLY A 465 -16.13 15.38 -15.30
C GLY A 465 -15.66 14.07 -15.92
N THR A 466 -16.55 13.08 -15.98
CA THR A 466 -16.31 11.80 -16.65
C THR A 466 -17.60 11.26 -17.20
N HIS A 467 -17.54 10.46 -18.28
CA HIS A 467 -18.70 9.80 -18.85
C HIS A 467 -18.39 8.34 -19.20
N ARG A 468 -19.41 7.48 -19.14
CA ARG A 468 -19.22 6.03 -19.42
C ARG A 468 -19.26 5.71 -20.92
N ASP A 469 -19.80 6.60 -21.73
CA ASP A 469 -19.87 6.41 -23.16
C ASP A 469 -18.51 6.60 -23.81
N TYR A 470 -18.23 5.80 -24.81
CA TYR A 470 -17.06 5.90 -25.67
C TYR A 470 -17.49 6.04 -27.12
N PRO A 471 -16.62 6.55 -28.03
CA PRO A 471 -16.98 6.88 -29.40
C PRO A 471 -17.58 5.73 -30.17
N THR A 472 -18.74 5.97 -30.83
CA THR A 472 -19.27 5.08 -31.89
C THR A 472 -18.69 5.48 -33.24
N ILE A 473 -18.75 4.59 -34.20
CA ILE A 473 -18.23 4.83 -35.58
C ILE A 473 -18.84 6.09 -36.19
N GLU A 474 -20.10 6.38 -35.90
CA GLU A 474 -20.83 7.54 -36.41
C GLU A 474 -20.32 8.87 -35.86
N GLN A 475 -19.71 8.85 -34.65
CA GLN A 475 -19.20 10.03 -33.99
C GLN A 475 -17.73 10.35 -34.32
N LEU A 476 -17.01 9.43 -34.98
CA LEU A 476 -15.56 9.59 -35.22
C LEU A 476 -15.22 10.81 -36.07
N TYR A 477 -16.06 11.13 -37.09
CA TYR A 477 -15.84 12.36 -37.85
C TYR A 477 -15.90 13.62 -36.99
N SER A 478 -16.89 13.70 -36.11
CA SER A 478 -17.06 14.86 -35.22
C SER A 478 -15.94 14.96 -34.21
N ILE A 479 -15.44 13.83 -33.65
CA ILE A 479 -14.27 13.78 -32.79
C ILE A 479 -13.01 14.26 -33.52
N GLY A 480 -12.77 13.78 -34.73
CA GLY A 480 -11.66 14.23 -35.57
C GLY A 480 -11.69 15.76 -35.76
N ARG A 481 -12.87 16.30 -36.11
CA ARG A 481 -13.06 17.75 -36.24
C ARG A 481 -12.79 18.52 -34.95
N ALA A 482 -13.17 17.96 -33.78
CA ALA A 482 -12.91 18.58 -32.47
C ALA A 482 -11.41 18.59 -32.14
N LEU A 483 -10.68 17.52 -32.43
CA LEU A 483 -9.23 17.46 -32.27
C LEU A 483 -8.51 18.48 -33.15
N GLU A 484 -8.87 18.57 -34.44
CA GLU A 484 -8.27 19.53 -35.39
C GLU A 484 -8.58 20.99 -35.02
N SER A 485 -9.85 21.30 -34.69
CA SER A 485 -10.25 22.70 -34.37
C SER A 485 -9.63 23.21 -33.08
N ASN A 486 -9.28 22.34 -32.13
CA ASN A 486 -8.57 22.68 -30.92
C ASN A 486 -7.06 22.53 -31.04
N HIS A 487 -6.54 22.14 -32.22
CA HIS A 487 -5.12 21.92 -32.48
C HIS A 487 -4.48 20.96 -31.47
N ILE A 488 -5.11 19.81 -31.18
CA ILE A 488 -4.62 18.85 -30.22
C ILE A 488 -3.56 17.98 -30.88
N ASP A 489 -2.33 18.04 -30.36
CA ASP A 489 -1.17 17.26 -30.82
C ASP A 489 -0.99 15.93 -30.10
N GLY A 490 -1.60 15.73 -28.92
CA GLY A 490 -1.55 14.49 -28.16
C GLY A 490 -2.68 14.38 -27.15
N LEU A 491 -2.98 13.15 -26.71
CA LEU A 491 -4.11 12.87 -25.81
C LEU A 491 -3.68 11.96 -24.66
N ILE A 492 -3.95 12.37 -23.41
CA ILE A 492 -3.87 11.53 -22.23
C ILE A 492 -5.30 11.14 -21.81
N VAL A 493 -5.56 9.84 -21.76
CA VAL A 493 -6.87 9.29 -21.42
C VAL A 493 -6.78 8.60 -20.07
N ILE A 494 -7.34 9.23 -19.02
CA ILE A 494 -7.35 8.70 -17.67
C ILE A 494 -8.70 8.03 -17.42
N GLY A 495 -8.70 6.71 -17.17
CA GLY A 495 -9.97 6.07 -16.90
C GLY A 495 -9.96 4.55 -16.93
N GLY A 496 -11.18 4.00 -16.89
CA GLY A 496 -11.43 2.57 -16.82
C GLY A 496 -11.56 1.91 -18.20
N PHE A 497 -12.21 0.74 -18.21
CA PHE A 497 -12.32 -0.11 -19.38
C PHE A 497 -12.89 0.61 -20.63
N ASN A 498 -13.92 1.45 -20.45
CA ASN A 498 -14.51 2.21 -21.58
C ASN A 498 -13.59 3.31 -22.11
N ALA A 499 -12.72 3.88 -21.26
CA ALA A 499 -11.69 4.83 -21.67
C ALA A 499 -10.70 4.17 -22.65
N TYR A 500 -10.24 2.97 -22.30
CA TYR A 500 -9.34 2.17 -23.13
C TYR A 500 -9.99 1.75 -24.45
N LEU A 501 -11.26 1.32 -24.42
CA LEU A 501 -12.00 1.01 -25.66
C LEU A 501 -12.13 2.23 -26.56
N GLY A 502 -12.43 3.40 -25.99
CA GLY A 502 -12.53 4.64 -26.76
C GLY A 502 -11.22 5.01 -27.43
N ALA A 503 -10.12 5.03 -26.66
CA ALA A 503 -8.79 5.30 -27.19
C ALA A 503 -8.37 4.27 -28.25
N HIS A 504 -8.63 2.97 -28.02
CA HIS A 504 -8.35 1.92 -29.00
C HIS A 504 -9.16 2.11 -30.30
N THR A 505 -10.41 2.55 -30.21
CA THR A 505 -11.23 2.85 -31.38
C THR A 505 -10.63 3.97 -32.24
N LEU A 506 -10.15 5.06 -31.62
CA LEU A 506 -9.46 6.15 -32.30
C LEU A 506 -8.21 5.66 -33.03
N ILE A 507 -7.40 4.85 -32.37
CA ILE A 507 -6.16 4.31 -32.92
C ILE A 507 -6.45 3.39 -34.12
N LYS A 508 -7.45 2.56 -34.03
CA LYS A 508 -7.84 1.60 -35.09
C LYS A 508 -8.32 2.28 -36.38
N GLU A 509 -8.92 3.46 -36.22
CA GLU A 509 -9.54 4.19 -37.37
C GLU A 509 -8.63 5.31 -37.93
N ARG A 510 -7.33 5.33 -37.58
CA ARG A 510 -6.35 6.35 -38.03
C ARG A 510 -6.22 6.45 -39.55
N ASP A 511 -6.19 5.31 -40.24
CA ASP A 511 -6.06 5.28 -41.67
C ASP A 511 -7.25 5.97 -42.38
N ARG A 512 -8.41 5.96 -41.72
CA ARG A 512 -9.64 6.57 -42.21
C ARG A 512 -9.78 8.04 -41.80
N TYR A 513 -9.27 8.39 -40.62
CA TYR A 513 -9.38 9.73 -40.06
C TYR A 513 -7.99 10.26 -39.65
N PRO A 514 -7.32 11.06 -40.52
CA PRO A 514 -5.99 11.59 -40.25
C PRO A 514 -5.87 12.42 -38.99
N ALA A 515 -6.96 13.01 -38.49
CA ALA A 515 -7.04 13.73 -37.24
C ALA A 515 -6.65 12.84 -36.00
N PHE A 516 -6.71 11.52 -36.13
CA PHE A 516 -6.30 10.57 -35.07
C PHE A 516 -4.82 10.21 -35.14
N ASN A 517 -4.03 10.76 -36.08
CA ASN A 517 -2.58 10.58 -36.16
C ASN A 517 -1.87 11.46 -35.12
N ILE A 518 -2.25 11.30 -33.89
CA ILE A 518 -1.64 11.88 -32.68
C ILE A 518 -1.30 10.77 -31.70
N PRO A 519 -0.26 10.94 -30.85
CA PRO A 519 -0.01 10.00 -29.76
C PRO A 519 -1.16 10.00 -28.75
N ILE A 520 -1.56 8.82 -28.30
CA ILE A 520 -2.60 8.62 -27.28
C ILE A 520 -2.06 7.71 -26.19
N VAL A 521 -2.06 8.18 -24.95
CA VAL A 521 -1.59 7.40 -23.80
C VAL A 521 -2.72 7.21 -22.79
N CYS A 522 -3.04 5.96 -22.48
CA CYS A 522 -4.03 5.60 -21.47
C CYS A 522 -3.39 5.39 -20.11
N VAL A 523 -4.03 5.95 -19.05
CA VAL A 523 -3.65 5.79 -17.67
C VAL A 523 -4.75 5.04 -16.93
N PRO A 524 -4.44 3.92 -16.22
CA PRO A 524 -5.46 3.09 -15.60
C PRO A 524 -6.05 3.76 -14.35
N ALA A 525 -7.35 4.05 -14.39
CA ALA A 525 -8.11 4.58 -13.26
C ALA A 525 -9.46 3.85 -13.16
N SER A 526 -9.53 2.90 -12.23
CA SER A 526 -10.72 2.07 -12.02
C SER A 526 -10.68 1.42 -10.63
N ILE A 527 -11.77 1.54 -9.88
CA ILE A 527 -11.89 0.82 -8.60
C ILE A 527 -11.95 -0.71 -8.79
N ASP A 528 -12.37 -1.17 -9.97
CA ASP A 528 -12.51 -2.60 -10.27
C ASP A 528 -11.16 -3.31 -10.43
N ASN A 529 -10.07 -2.56 -10.62
CA ASN A 529 -8.72 -3.08 -10.92
C ASN A 529 -8.72 -4.08 -12.08
N ASN A 530 -9.45 -3.77 -13.15
CA ASN A 530 -9.78 -4.67 -14.25
C ASN A 530 -9.14 -4.29 -15.58
N LEU A 531 -8.02 -3.56 -15.57
CA LEU A 531 -7.35 -3.06 -16.77
C LEU A 531 -6.11 -3.88 -17.13
N PRO A 532 -5.78 -4.01 -18.42
CA PRO A 532 -4.61 -4.75 -18.87
C PRO A 532 -3.31 -3.99 -18.56
N GLY A 533 -2.19 -4.71 -18.49
CA GLY A 533 -0.86 -4.15 -18.36
C GLY A 533 -0.59 -3.39 -17.06
N SER A 534 -1.47 -3.49 -16.06
CA SER A 534 -1.24 -2.93 -14.75
C SER A 534 -1.77 -3.83 -13.64
N GLU A 535 -0.92 -4.11 -12.67
CA GLU A 535 -1.31 -4.87 -11.47
C GLU A 535 -2.26 -4.07 -10.58
N LEU A 536 -2.14 -2.74 -10.61
CA LEU A 536 -2.92 -1.82 -9.80
C LEU A 536 -3.43 -0.65 -10.66
N SER A 537 -4.68 -0.27 -10.43
CA SER A 537 -5.33 0.90 -11.03
C SER A 537 -5.55 1.98 -10.00
N ILE A 538 -5.49 3.25 -10.40
CA ILE A 538 -5.83 4.41 -9.56
C ILE A 538 -7.26 4.24 -9.02
N GLY A 539 -7.43 4.41 -7.72
CA GLY A 539 -8.71 4.35 -7.02
C GLY A 539 -9.05 2.99 -6.41
N ALA A 540 -8.32 1.94 -6.78
CA ALA A 540 -8.58 0.60 -6.25
C ALA A 540 -8.23 0.49 -4.75
N ASP A 541 -7.12 1.08 -4.30
CA ASP A 541 -6.73 1.07 -2.89
C ASP A 541 -7.73 1.87 -2.03
N THR A 542 -8.14 3.05 -2.47
CA THR A 542 -9.17 3.85 -1.79
C THR A 542 -10.48 3.07 -1.65
N ALA A 543 -10.90 2.37 -2.70
CA ALA A 543 -12.12 1.55 -2.67
C ALA A 543 -12.01 0.37 -1.69
N VAL A 544 -10.86 -0.29 -1.60
CA VAL A 544 -10.60 -1.34 -0.59
C VAL A 544 -10.65 -0.76 0.81
N ASN A 545 -10.03 0.40 1.06
CA ASN A 545 -10.04 1.07 2.37
C ASN A 545 -11.46 1.49 2.78
N SER A 546 -12.26 2.05 1.87
CA SER A 546 -13.67 2.41 2.11
C SER A 546 -14.52 1.18 2.43
N THR A 547 -14.31 0.08 1.70
CA THR A 547 -14.96 -1.21 1.94
C THR A 547 -14.61 -1.75 3.33
N VAL A 548 -13.34 -1.80 3.68
CA VAL A 548 -12.85 -2.32 4.97
C VAL A 548 -13.36 -1.48 6.14
N SER A 549 -13.38 -0.15 6.01
CA SER A 549 -13.94 0.75 7.02
C SER A 549 -15.42 0.47 7.26
N THR A 550 -16.19 0.29 6.19
CA THR A 550 -17.62 -0.07 6.28
C THR A 550 -17.83 -1.45 6.92
N LEU A 551 -17.01 -2.44 6.53
CA LEU A 551 -17.06 -3.79 7.11
C LEU A 551 -16.68 -3.78 8.60
N ASP A 552 -15.72 -2.96 9.02
CA ASP A 552 -15.38 -2.78 10.43
C ASP A 552 -16.58 -2.25 11.24
N ALA A 553 -17.31 -1.27 10.70
CA ALA A 553 -18.52 -0.74 11.35
C ALA A 553 -19.61 -1.81 11.47
N ILE A 554 -19.83 -2.62 10.41
CA ILE A 554 -20.75 -3.75 10.41
C ILE A 554 -20.35 -4.78 11.47
N LYS A 555 -19.07 -5.17 11.53
CA LYS A 555 -18.55 -6.14 12.50
C LYS A 555 -18.73 -5.69 13.94
N LEU A 556 -18.52 -4.42 14.24
CA LEU A 556 -18.74 -3.88 15.57
C LEU A 556 -20.21 -3.94 15.98
N SER A 557 -21.15 -3.74 15.04
CA SER A 557 -22.58 -3.89 15.31
C SER A 557 -22.98 -5.34 15.62
N ALA A 558 -22.21 -6.30 15.14
CA ALA A 558 -22.46 -7.74 15.32
C ALA A 558 -21.85 -8.30 16.61
N SER A 559 -20.92 -7.59 17.24
CA SER A 559 -20.15 -8.13 18.38
C SER A 559 -20.98 -8.50 19.61
N ALA A 560 -22.20 -7.93 19.73
CA ALA A 560 -23.10 -8.17 20.85
C ALA A 560 -24.00 -9.41 20.68
N SER A 561 -24.09 -10.00 19.48
CA SER A 561 -24.97 -11.12 19.16
C SER A 561 -24.34 -12.07 18.16
N LYS A 562 -24.80 -13.33 18.10
CA LYS A 562 -24.35 -14.28 17.07
C LYS A 562 -24.96 -13.88 15.73
N ARG A 563 -24.13 -13.40 14.79
CA ARG A 563 -24.58 -12.93 13.47
C ARG A 563 -23.68 -13.36 12.32
N CYS A 564 -24.32 -13.70 11.21
CA CYS A 564 -23.71 -13.75 9.90
C CYS A 564 -24.05 -12.49 9.12
N PHE A 565 -23.06 -11.87 8.49
CA PHE A 565 -23.26 -10.82 7.50
C PHE A 565 -22.87 -11.30 6.11
N VAL A 566 -23.77 -11.11 5.15
CA VAL A 566 -23.49 -11.28 3.72
C VAL A 566 -23.39 -9.89 3.11
N ALA A 567 -22.17 -9.45 2.83
CA ALA A 567 -21.90 -8.12 2.31
C ALA A 567 -21.59 -8.18 0.81
N GLU A 568 -22.29 -7.35 0.02
CA GLU A 568 -22.04 -7.21 -1.41
C GLU A 568 -21.03 -6.10 -1.66
N VAL A 569 -20.02 -6.43 -2.47
CA VAL A 569 -18.92 -5.56 -2.86
C VAL A 569 -18.98 -5.33 -4.36
N MET A 570 -18.72 -4.10 -4.82
CA MET A 570 -18.60 -3.75 -6.24
C MET A 570 -17.40 -4.46 -6.90
N GLY A 571 -17.16 -4.21 -8.16
CA GLY A 571 -16.07 -4.74 -8.96
C GLY A 571 -16.53 -5.35 -10.27
N ARG A 572 -17.84 -5.27 -10.55
CA ARG A 572 -18.45 -5.87 -11.73
C ARG A 572 -18.06 -7.34 -11.87
N ARG A 573 -17.36 -7.72 -12.95
CA ARG A 573 -16.92 -9.10 -13.20
C ARG A 573 -15.46 -9.34 -12.79
N CYS A 574 -14.87 -8.48 -11.96
CA CYS A 574 -13.54 -8.62 -11.40
C CYS A 574 -13.63 -8.70 -9.88
N GLY A 575 -13.12 -9.76 -9.29
CA GLY A 575 -13.21 -10.06 -7.87
C GLY A 575 -12.16 -9.36 -7.00
N TYR A 576 -11.31 -8.50 -7.57
CA TYR A 576 -10.21 -7.84 -6.86
C TYR A 576 -10.66 -7.18 -5.56
N LEU A 577 -11.63 -6.26 -5.62
CA LEU A 577 -12.13 -5.55 -4.44
C LEU A 577 -12.65 -6.52 -3.36
N THR A 578 -13.37 -7.55 -3.78
CA THR A 578 -13.96 -8.53 -2.86
C THR A 578 -12.88 -9.35 -2.15
N LEU A 579 -11.87 -9.83 -2.89
CA LEU A 579 -10.80 -10.64 -2.32
C LEU A 579 -9.91 -9.83 -1.39
N MET A 580 -9.44 -8.65 -1.84
CA MET A 580 -8.55 -7.81 -1.03
C MET A 580 -9.24 -7.28 0.23
N SER A 581 -10.50 -6.88 0.10
CA SER A 581 -11.32 -6.51 1.27
C SER A 581 -11.57 -7.70 2.20
N GLY A 582 -11.75 -8.90 1.65
CA GLY A 582 -11.91 -10.13 2.41
C GLY A 582 -10.68 -10.46 3.27
N LEU A 583 -9.49 -10.37 2.67
CA LEU A 583 -8.22 -10.54 3.39
C LEU A 583 -8.05 -9.47 4.48
N ALA A 584 -8.29 -8.20 4.14
CA ALA A 584 -8.11 -7.07 5.06
C ALA A 584 -9.17 -7.00 6.18
N ALA A 585 -10.39 -7.48 5.93
CA ALA A 585 -11.44 -7.57 6.94
C ALA A 585 -11.47 -8.90 7.69
N GLY A 586 -10.74 -9.92 7.20
CA GLY A 586 -10.74 -11.27 7.78
C GLY A 586 -12.06 -12.00 7.55
N ALA A 587 -12.61 -11.90 6.35
CA ALA A 587 -13.81 -12.64 5.96
C ALA A 587 -13.58 -14.15 5.98
N GLU A 588 -14.58 -14.91 6.42
CA GLU A 588 -14.53 -16.36 6.45
C GLU A 588 -14.78 -16.98 5.08
N LYS A 589 -15.59 -16.31 4.24
CA LYS A 589 -15.89 -16.76 2.88
C LYS A 589 -15.94 -15.57 1.93
N VAL A 590 -15.41 -15.77 0.72
CA VAL A 590 -15.54 -14.84 -0.41
C VAL A 590 -16.14 -15.56 -1.60
N TYR A 591 -16.99 -14.87 -2.34
CA TYR A 591 -17.53 -15.34 -3.62
C TYR A 591 -17.09 -14.38 -4.72
N LEU A 592 -16.34 -14.91 -5.67
CA LEU A 592 -15.72 -14.17 -6.76
C LEU A 592 -16.40 -14.49 -8.09
N PRO A 593 -16.47 -13.52 -9.04
CA PRO A 593 -17.05 -13.77 -10.35
C PRO A 593 -16.14 -14.61 -11.27
N GLU A 594 -14.90 -14.85 -10.87
CA GLU A 594 -13.93 -15.72 -11.53
C GLU A 594 -14.26 -17.20 -11.34
N HIS A 595 -14.93 -17.53 -10.24
CA HIS A 595 -15.32 -18.89 -9.88
C HIS A 595 -16.82 -18.92 -9.60
N ASP A 596 -17.59 -19.55 -10.50
CA ASP A 596 -19.02 -19.74 -10.28
C ASP A 596 -19.27 -20.68 -9.12
N ALA A 597 -19.85 -20.16 -8.03
CA ALA A 597 -20.27 -21.01 -6.93
C ALA A 597 -21.52 -21.82 -7.32
N ASN A 598 -21.44 -23.12 -7.10
CA ASN A 598 -22.55 -24.03 -7.27
C ASN A 598 -23.28 -24.32 -5.95
N LEU A 599 -24.43 -24.98 -6.02
CA LEU A 599 -25.25 -25.29 -4.84
C LEU A 599 -24.50 -26.12 -3.80
N ASN A 600 -23.61 -27.04 -4.20
CA ASN A 600 -22.86 -27.88 -3.27
C ASN A 600 -21.84 -27.03 -2.48
N GLU A 601 -21.21 -26.05 -3.10
CA GLU A 601 -20.31 -25.13 -2.41
C GLU A 601 -21.04 -24.22 -1.43
N ILE A 602 -22.26 -23.77 -1.78
CA ILE A 602 -23.09 -22.98 -0.88
C ILE A 602 -23.54 -23.85 0.31
N ALA A 603 -23.94 -25.10 0.06
CA ALA A 603 -24.32 -26.04 1.10
C ALA A 603 -23.16 -26.38 2.05
N SER A 604 -21.96 -26.58 1.51
CA SER A 604 -20.73 -26.79 2.31
C SER A 604 -20.45 -25.57 3.19
N ALA A 605 -20.42 -24.36 2.60
CA ALA A 605 -20.20 -23.13 3.35
C ALA A 605 -21.25 -22.89 4.45
N THR A 606 -22.51 -23.28 4.19
CA THR A 606 -23.57 -23.22 5.19
C THR A 606 -23.31 -24.16 6.35
N SER A 607 -22.89 -25.40 6.06
CA SER A 607 -22.56 -26.40 7.09
C SER A 607 -21.38 -25.95 7.95
N ASP A 608 -20.33 -25.41 7.33
CA ASP A 608 -19.15 -24.87 8.02
C ASP A 608 -19.54 -23.70 8.95
N MET A 609 -20.43 -22.83 8.47
CA MET A 609 -20.94 -21.69 9.25
C MET A 609 -21.74 -22.16 10.47
N VAL A 610 -22.66 -23.12 10.29
CA VAL A 610 -23.46 -23.69 11.39
C VAL A 610 -22.54 -24.31 12.44
N ASN A 611 -21.54 -25.08 12.03
CA ASN A 611 -20.57 -25.68 12.95
C ASN A 611 -19.77 -24.64 13.70
N SER A 612 -19.26 -23.61 13.00
CA SER A 612 -18.54 -22.49 13.63
C SER A 612 -19.35 -21.79 14.72
N PHE A 613 -20.65 -21.56 14.49
CA PHE A 613 -21.50 -20.94 15.52
C PHE A 613 -21.82 -21.90 16.69
N ARG A 614 -21.87 -23.20 16.45
CA ARG A 614 -22.01 -24.23 17.53
C ARG A 614 -20.76 -24.25 18.40
N ASP A 615 -19.58 -24.10 17.79
CA ASP A 615 -18.27 -24.07 18.47
C ASP A 615 -17.99 -22.73 19.19
N GLY A 616 -18.94 -21.81 19.19
CA GLY A 616 -18.89 -20.58 19.99
C GLY A 616 -18.58 -19.30 19.24
N ARG A 617 -18.39 -19.35 17.92
CA ARG A 617 -18.18 -18.16 17.11
C ARG A 617 -19.36 -17.20 17.24
N ARG A 618 -19.06 -15.89 17.25
CA ARG A 618 -20.09 -14.84 17.37
C ARG A 618 -20.35 -14.07 16.08
N LEU A 619 -19.40 -14.10 15.15
CA LEU A 619 -19.49 -13.38 13.89
C LEU A 619 -18.98 -14.28 12.76
N TYR A 620 -19.71 -14.29 11.65
CA TYR A 620 -19.28 -14.87 10.39
C TYR A 620 -19.50 -13.84 9.27
N LEU A 621 -18.44 -13.51 8.53
CA LEU A 621 -18.48 -12.51 7.46
C LEU A 621 -18.31 -13.20 6.10
N VAL A 622 -19.32 -13.05 5.27
CA VAL A 622 -19.32 -13.50 3.87
C VAL A 622 -19.26 -12.29 2.97
N LEU A 623 -18.28 -12.22 2.08
CA LEU A 623 -18.25 -11.21 1.04
C LEU A 623 -18.63 -11.82 -0.31
N ARG A 624 -19.44 -11.11 -1.06
CA ARG A 624 -19.86 -11.48 -2.40
C ARG A 624 -19.60 -10.33 -3.37
N ASN A 625 -18.90 -10.60 -4.46
CA ASN A 625 -18.86 -9.63 -5.55
C ASN A 625 -20.25 -9.50 -6.19
N GLU A 626 -20.63 -8.29 -6.61
CA GLU A 626 -21.96 -7.99 -7.20
C GLU A 626 -22.32 -8.91 -8.39
N ALA A 627 -21.33 -9.42 -9.14
CA ALA A 627 -21.54 -10.31 -10.27
C ALA A 627 -21.24 -11.79 -9.98
N ALA A 628 -20.81 -12.12 -8.76
CA ALA A 628 -20.51 -13.50 -8.40
C ALA A 628 -21.81 -14.34 -8.27
N CYS A 629 -21.67 -15.65 -8.49
CA CYS A 629 -22.70 -16.65 -8.24
C CYS A 629 -23.98 -16.50 -9.07
N GLY A 630 -23.97 -15.81 -10.17
CA GLY A 630 -25.07 -15.71 -11.14
C GLY A 630 -26.49 -15.62 -10.53
N LEU A 631 -27.16 -16.74 -10.34
CA LEU A 631 -28.51 -16.81 -9.80
C LEU A 631 -28.59 -16.58 -8.27
N TYR A 632 -27.50 -16.79 -7.53
CA TYR A 632 -27.47 -16.67 -6.08
C TYR A 632 -27.15 -15.23 -5.67
N SER A 633 -28.16 -14.37 -5.69
CA SER A 633 -28.03 -12.97 -5.23
C SER A 633 -27.64 -12.89 -3.75
N THR A 634 -27.16 -11.74 -3.31
CA THR A 634 -26.81 -11.48 -1.91
C THR A 634 -27.99 -11.79 -0.98
N LYS A 635 -29.20 -11.37 -1.38
CA LYS A 635 -30.40 -11.67 -0.64
C LYS A 635 -30.70 -13.17 -0.57
N LEU A 636 -30.61 -13.88 -1.69
CA LEU A 636 -30.89 -15.32 -1.71
C LEU A 636 -29.88 -16.10 -0.85
N LEU A 637 -28.60 -15.74 -0.90
CA LEU A 637 -27.59 -16.34 0.00
C LEU A 637 -27.92 -16.07 1.47
N ALA A 638 -28.31 -14.84 1.81
CA ALA A 638 -28.70 -14.48 3.17
C ALA A 638 -29.95 -15.27 3.63
N ASP A 639 -30.95 -15.42 2.75
CA ASP A 639 -32.17 -16.19 3.03
C ASP A 639 -31.86 -17.69 3.24
N ILE A 640 -30.97 -18.30 2.42
CA ILE A 640 -30.52 -19.68 2.60
C ILE A 640 -29.81 -19.86 3.95
N PHE A 641 -28.85 -18.99 4.26
CA PHE A 641 -28.10 -19.05 5.52
C PHE A 641 -29.01 -18.83 6.74
N ALA A 642 -30.00 -17.96 6.62
CA ALA A 642 -30.99 -17.72 7.68
C ALA A 642 -31.89 -18.95 7.91
N GLN A 643 -32.38 -19.57 6.84
CA GLN A 643 -33.19 -20.78 6.92
C GLN A 643 -32.45 -21.94 7.58
N GLU A 644 -31.20 -22.17 7.18
CA GLU A 644 -30.36 -23.27 7.69
C GLU A 644 -29.79 -22.99 9.10
N SER A 645 -29.87 -21.74 9.59
CA SER A 645 -29.43 -21.40 10.95
C SER A 645 -30.23 -22.08 12.05
N ASN A 646 -31.47 -22.45 11.77
CA ASN A 646 -32.45 -23.00 12.76
C ASN A 646 -32.49 -22.17 14.06
N GLY A 647 -32.31 -20.85 13.96
CA GLY A 647 -32.31 -19.92 15.10
C GLY A 647 -31.01 -19.87 15.92
N LEU A 648 -29.96 -20.55 15.49
CA LEU A 648 -28.64 -20.52 16.16
C LEU A 648 -27.96 -19.17 16.05
N TYR A 649 -28.14 -18.46 14.92
CA TYR A 649 -27.60 -17.13 14.64
C TYR A 649 -28.54 -16.34 13.72
N ASP A 650 -28.43 -15.01 13.77
CA ASP A 650 -29.11 -14.11 12.83
C ASP A 650 -28.29 -13.91 11.57
N VAL A 651 -28.95 -13.70 10.43
CA VAL A 651 -28.32 -13.32 9.17
C VAL A 651 -28.77 -11.92 8.75
N ARG A 652 -27.84 -11.13 8.26
CA ARG A 652 -28.11 -9.80 7.70
C ARG A 652 -27.37 -9.65 6.37
N GLU A 653 -28.03 -9.01 5.42
CA GLU A 653 -27.40 -8.56 4.17
C GLU A 653 -26.99 -7.10 4.26
N SER A 654 -25.95 -6.73 3.49
CA SER A 654 -25.50 -5.34 3.36
C SER A 654 -24.92 -5.13 1.97
N VAL A 655 -25.47 -4.18 1.23
CA VAL A 655 -24.91 -3.75 -0.06
C VAL A 655 -24.10 -2.48 0.20
N ILE A 656 -22.77 -2.56 0.03
CA ILE A 656 -21.88 -1.42 0.29
C ILE A 656 -22.07 -0.33 -0.76
N GLY A 657 -22.18 -0.71 -2.04
CA GLY A 657 -22.56 0.19 -3.12
C GLY A 657 -21.56 1.34 -3.37
N HIS A 658 -22.08 2.51 -3.74
CA HIS A 658 -21.30 3.64 -4.27
C HIS A 658 -20.36 4.32 -3.27
N VAL A 659 -20.42 4.00 -1.98
CA VAL A 659 -19.38 4.43 -1.01
C VAL A 659 -17.99 4.02 -1.45
N GLN A 660 -17.87 2.93 -2.22
CA GLN A 660 -16.61 2.43 -2.75
C GLN A 660 -16.04 3.27 -3.92
N GLN A 661 -16.87 4.07 -4.58
CA GLN A 661 -16.43 4.98 -5.66
C GLN A 661 -16.14 6.40 -5.17
N GLY A 662 -16.56 6.73 -3.96
CA GLY A 662 -16.45 8.06 -3.38
C GLY A 662 -15.26 8.21 -2.43
N GLY A 663 -15.18 9.39 -1.83
CA GLY A 663 -14.14 9.76 -0.88
C GLY A 663 -12.88 10.32 -1.53
N ASN A 664 -12.03 10.87 -0.69
CA ASN A 664 -10.74 11.40 -1.12
C ASN A 664 -9.74 10.23 -1.34
N PRO A 665 -8.84 10.34 -2.31
CA PRO A 665 -7.87 9.29 -2.59
C PRO A 665 -6.91 9.11 -1.41
N THR A 666 -6.58 7.83 -1.12
CA THR A 666 -5.54 7.48 -0.15
C THR A 666 -4.18 7.99 -0.58
N ALA A 667 -3.21 8.06 0.34
CA ALA A 667 -1.82 8.36 0.00
C ALA A 667 -1.31 7.45 -1.13
N PHE A 668 -1.62 6.16 -1.06
CA PHE A 668 -1.24 5.18 -2.07
C PHE A 668 -1.77 5.53 -3.46
N ASP A 669 -3.07 5.83 -3.60
CA ASP A 669 -3.66 6.19 -4.90
C ASP A 669 -3.13 7.53 -5.42
N ARG A 670 -2.84 8.51 -4.55
CA ARG A 670 -2.21 9.78 -4.96
C ARG A 670 -0.80 9.58 -5.51
N LEU A 671 0.02 8.78 -4.83
CA LEU A 671 1.37 8.43 -5.27
C LEU A 671 1.34 7.61 -6.57
N MET A 672 0.46 6.62 -6.65
CA MET A 672 0.28 5.79 -7.84
C MET A 672 -0.19 6.62 -9.04
N ALA A 673 -1.17 7.51 -8.87
CA ALA A 673 -1.65 8.41 -9.90
C ALA A 673 -0.52 9.29 -10.44
N THR A 674 0.26 9.89 -9.54
CA THR A 674 1.39 10.75 -9.89
C THR A 674 2.45 9.98 -10.68
N ARG A 675 2.86 8.78 -10.23
CA ARG A 675 3.88 7.97 -10.89
C ARG A 675 3.43 7.42 -12.25
N LEU A 676 2.19 6.93 -12.35
CA LEU A 676 1.63 6.46 -13.63
C LEU A 676 1.58 7.59 -14.66
N VAL A 677 1.16 8.78 -14.24
CA VAL A 677 1.11 9.94 -15.12
C VAL A 677 2.51 10.44 -15.49
N THR A 678 3.48 10.38 -14.60
CA THR A 678 4.89 10.71 -14.94
C THR A 678 5.38 9.80 -16.06
N ASN A 679 5.12 8.49 -15.98
CA ASN A 679 5.48 7.56 -17.04
C ASN A 679 4.68 7.83 -18.32
N ALA A 680 3.37 8.09 -18.22
CA ALA A 680 2.53 8.42 -19.37
C ALA A 680 3.00 9.71 -20.09
N MET A 681 3.39 10.72 -19.33
CA MET A 681 3.90 11.98 -19.88
C MET A 681 5.24 11.76 -20.62
N GLN A 682 6.15 10.96 -20.04
CA GLN A 682 7.41 10.61 -20.70
C GLN A 682 7.17 9.92 -22.04
N VAL A 683 6.30 8.90 -22.07
CA VAL A 683 5.93 8.18 -23.32
C VAL A 683 5.33 9.15 -24.35
N LEU A 684 4.43 10.03 -23.91
CA LEU A 684 3.80 11.01 -24.80
C LEU A 684 4.82 12.00 -25.39
N VAL A 685 5.72 12.51 -24.57
CA VAL A 685 6.79 13.44 -24.99
C VAL A 685 7.73 12.76 -25.99
N ASP A 686 8.13 11.52 -25.72
CA ASP A 686 8.98 10.74 -26.63
C ASP A 686 8.33 10.53 -28.01
N GLU A 687 7.02 10.23 -28.04
CA GLU A 687 6.24 10.14 -29.27
C GLU A 687 6.17 11.47 -30.03
N LEU A 688 5.94 12.57 -29.32
CA LEU A 688 5.90 13.92 -29.91
C LEU A 688 7.25 14.34 -30.50
N VAL A 689 8.34 14.02 -29.79
CA VAL A 689 9.72 14.30 -30.26
C VAL A 689 10.07 13.46 -31.48
N ALA A 690 9.69 12.18 -31.47
CA ALA A 690 9.90 11.27 -32.59
C ALA A 690 9.01 11.59 -33.80
N GLY A 691 7.99 12.43 -33.64
CA GLY A 691 6.98 12.68 -34.67
C GLY A 691 6.14 11.45 -35.02
N THR A 692 5.98 10.55 -34.05
CA THR A 692 5.19 9.33 -34.21
C THR A 692 3.84 9.47 -33.51
N ALA A 693 2.87 8.67 -33.90
CA ALA A 693 1.48 8.78 -33.43
C ALA A 693 1.00 7.44 -32.85
N ARG A 694 1.85 6.75 -32.09
CA ARG A 694 1.48 5.46 -31.51
C ARG A 694 0.52 5.64 -30.32
N GLY A 695 -0.25 4.61 -30.05
CA GLY A 695 -1.10 4.52 -28.87
C GLY A 695 -0.47 3.58 -27.85
N HIS A 696 -0.47 4.03 -26.61
CA HIS A 696 0.08 3.29 -25.48
C HIS A 696 -0.90 3.23 -24.31
N TYR A 697 -0.73 2.26 -23.45
CA TYR A 697 -1.25 2.30 -22.07
C TYR A 697 -0.10 2.03 -21.11
N VAL A 698 -0.11 2.76 -20.02
CA VAL A 698 0.91 2.62 -18.97
C VAL A 698 0.38 1.79 -17.83
N GLY A 699 1.27 1.14 -17.08
CA GLY A 699 0.90 0.35 -15.91
C GLY A 699 2.07 0.00 -15.02
N LEU A 700 1.76 -0.59 -13.88
CA LEU A 700 2.72 -1.17 -12.96
C LEU A 700 2.72 -2.68 -13.13
N VAL A 701 3.85 -3.26 -13.52
CA VAL A 701 4.03 -4.70 -13.71
C VAL A 701 5.31 -5.15 -13.00
N ASN A 702 5.19 -6.07 -12.06
CA ASN A 702 6.31 -6.52 -11.22
C ASN A 702 7.09 -5.36 -10.58
N GLY A 703 6.36 -4.37 -10.04
CA GLY A 703 6.94 -3.20 -9.38
C GLY A 703 7.58 -2.16 -10.29
N GLU A 704 7.61 -2.38 -11.61
CA GLU A 704 8.15 -1.46 -12.60
C GLU A 704 7.03 -0.79 -13.42
N PHE A 705 7.22 0.49 -13.71
CA PHE A 705 6.32 1.18 -14.63
C PHE A 705 6.70 0.84 -16.06
N ARG A 706 5.71 0.43 -16.83
CA ARG A 706 5.88 0.04 -18.24
C ARG A 706 4.79 0.66 -19.09
N ASP A 707 5.11 0.81 -20.35
CA ASP A 707 4.15 1.11 -21.41
C ASP A 707 3.96 -0.11 -22.31
N SER A 708 2.78 -0.22 -22.87
CA SER A 708 2.39 -1.28 -23.82
C SER A 708 1.62 -0.69 -24.99
N PRO A 709 1.77 -1.25 -26.19
CA PRO A 709 1.02 -0.78 -27.37
C PRO A 709 -0.48 -1.01 -27.19
N LEU A 710 -1.27 0.06 -27.29
CA LEU A 710 -2.73 0.00 -27.15
C LEU A 710 -3.40 -0.90 -28.21
N ALA A 711 -2.77 -1.09 -29.36
CA ALA A 711 -3.26 -2.00 -30.40
C ALA A 711 -3.33 -3.46 -29.93
N HIS A 712 -2.50 -3.86 -28.97
CA HIS A 712 -2.43 -5.23 -28.43
C HIS A 712 -3.28 -5.44 -27.17
N MET A 713 -4.00 -4.41 -26.72
CA MET A 713 -4.84 -4.46 -25.53
C MET A 713 -5.76 -5.68 -25.47
N ASN A 714 -6.34 -6.06 -26.61
CA ASN A 714 -7.28 -7.18 -26.69
C ASN A 714 -6.64 -8.56 -26.44
N ASP A 715 -5.31 -8.67 -26.60
CA ASP A 715 -4.58 -9.92 -26.37
C ASP A 715 -4.49 -10.23 -24.86
N GLU A 716 -4.46 -9.19 -24.03
CA GLU A 716 -4.39 -9.29 -22.58
C GLU A 716 -5.76 -9.31 -21.88
N LEU A 717 -6.85 -8.99 -22.62
CA LEU A 717 -8.19 -8.86 -22.05
C LEU A 717 -9.11 -10.05 -22.35
N ASP A 718 -9.89 -10.42 -21.36
CA ASP A 718 -11.17 -11.11 -21.56
C ASP A 718 -12.26 -10.05 -21.79
N LEU A 719 -12.57 -9.81 -23.06
CA LEU A 719 -13.55 -8.79 -23.46
C LEU A 719 -14.97 -9.13 -23.02
N VAL A 720 -15.30 -10.40 -22.82
CA VAL A 720 -16.63 -10.85 -22.37
C VAL A 720 -16.83 -10.51 -20.91
N ASN A 721 -15.82 -10.81 -20.09
CA ASN A 721 -15.85 -10.55 -18.66
C ASN A 721 -15.27 -9.18 -18.30
N ARG A 722 -14.68 -8.45 -19.24
CA ARG A 722 -14.11 -7.11 -19.07
C ARG A 722 -13.08 -7.06 -17.93
N ARG A 723 -12.13 -7.97 -17.98
CA ARG A 723 -11.04 -8.10 -16.99
C ARG A 723 -9.77 -8.63 -17.65
N PRO A 724 -8.58 -8.48 -17.05
CA PRO A 724 -7.35 -9.10 -17.54
C PRO A 724 -7.49 -10.64 -17.58
N ARG A 725 -6.82 -11.28 -18.53
CA ARG A 725 -6.70 -12.75 -18.58
C ARG A 725 -5.81 -13.26 -17.42
N ASP A 726 -4.73 -12.51 -17.11
CA ASP A 726 -3.88 -12.76 -15.97
C ASP A 726 -4.28 -11.84 -14.82
N GLN A 727 -4.68 -12.45 -13.69
CA GLN A 727 -5.13 -11.78 -12.48
C GLN A 727 -4.25 -12.25 -11.31
N TRP A 728 -3.12 -11.57 -11.11
CA TRP A 728 -2.09 -11.92 -10.14
C TRP A 728 -2.61 -12.18 -8.72
N TRP A 729 -3.66 -11.49 -8.33
CA TRP A 729 -4.24 -11.52 -6.98
C TRP A 729 -5.10 -12.78 -6.73
N LEU A 730 -5.57 -13.49 -7.76
CA LEU A 730 -6.38 -14.71 -7.57
C LEU A 730 -5.64 -15.80 -6.78
N ARG A 731 -4.32 -15.87 -6.94
CA ARG A 731 -3.48 -16.79 -6.15
C ARG A 731 -3.56 -16.56 -4.65
N LEU A 732 -4.01 -15.39 -4.18
CA LEU A 732 -4.15 -15.06 -2.77
C LEU A 732 -5.42 -15.63 -2.14
N GLU A 733 -6.38 -16.12 -2.94
CA GLU A 733 -7.65 -16.64 -2.45
C GLU A 733 -7.46 -17.80 -1.46
N HIS A 734 -6.45 -18.64 -1.69
CA HIS A 734 -6.16 -19.79 -0.82
C HIS A 734 -5.71 -19.41 0.61
N VAL A 735 -5.32 -18.14 0.84
CA VAL A 735 -4.93 -17.68 2.17
C VAL A 735 -6.15 -17.49 3.08
N ILE A 736 -7.31 -17.09 2.52
CA ILE A 736 -8.53 -16.83 3.31
C ILE A 736 -8.92 -18.06 4.17
N PRO A 737 -9.11 -19.27 3.63
CA PRO A 737 -9.48 -20.42 4.46
C PRO A 737 -8.42 -20.76 5.52
N VAL A 738 -7.14 -20.49 5.26
CA VAL A 738 -6.06 -20.75 6.23
C VAL A 738 -6.15 -19.84 7.45
N VAL A 739 -6.41 -18.53 7.23
CA VAL A 739 -6.35 -17.54 8.30
C VAL A 739 -7.71 -17.14 8.88
N SER A 740 -8.83 -17.58 8.28
CA SER A 740 -10.15 -17.06 8.66
C SER A 740 -11.18 -18.15 8.99
N GLN A 741 -11.07 -19.37 8.41
CA GLN A 741 -11.97 -20.48 8.73
C GLN A 741 -11.49 -21.24 9.96
N ASP A 742 -12.40 -21.96 10.61
CA ASP A 742 -12.10 -22.72 11.82
C ASP A 742 -11.17 -23.92 11.56
N GLU A 743 -10.55 -24.40 12.62
CA GLU A 743 -9.45 -25.35 12.60
C GLU A 743 -9.86 -26.72 12.02
N VAL A 744 -9.54 -26.95 10.75
CA VAL A 744 -9.48 -28.30 10.15
C VAL A 744 -8.03 -28.50 9.69
N ALA A 745 -7.39 -29.56 10.15
CA ALA A 745 -6.02 -29.87 9.73
C ALA A 745 -5.94 -29.96 8.21
N ILE A 746 -5.08 -29.16 7.60
CA ILE A 746 -4.81 -29.18 6.17
C ILE A 746 -3.54 -30.00 5.92
N ASP A 747 -3.54 -30.80 4.87
CA ASP A 747 -2.34 -31.48 4.39
C ASP A 747 -1.26 -30.44 4.03
N LYS A 748 -0.14 -30.50 4.74
CA LYS A 748 1.00 -29.56 4.60
C LYS A 748 1.52 -29.45 3.15
N SER A 749 1.35 -30.52 2.36
CA SER A 749 1.77 -30.56 0.95
C SER A 749 0.87 -29.75 0.01
N LYS A 750 -0.32 -29.34 0.46
CA LYS A 750 -1.34 -28.66 -0.35
C LYS A 750 -1.37 -27.15 -0.18
N LEU A 751 -0.57 -26.58 0.73
CA LEU A 751 -0.46 -25.13 0.88
C LEU A 751 0.65 -24.61 -0.04
N PRO A 752 0.30 -23.92 -1.14
CA PRO A 752 1.30 -23.35 -2.03
C PRO A 752 2.08 -22.23 -1.30
N PRO A 753 3.36 -22.01 -1.66
CA PRO A 753 4.08 -20.81 -1.30
C PRO A 753 3.44 -19.59 -2.00
N LEU A 754 3.54 -18.41 -1.41
CA LEU A 754 3.11 -17.14 -2.01
C LEU A 754 4.08 -16.67 -3.08
#